data_1d5b49c1c05a925d471ae01c898e61d6
#
_entry.id   1d5b49c1c05a925d471ae01c898e61d6
#
_cell.length_a   1.000
_cell.length_b   1.000
_cell.length_c   1.000
_cell.angle_alpha   90.00
_cell.angle_beta   90.00
_cell.angle_gamma   90.00
#
_symmetry.space_group_name_H-M   'P 1'
#
loop_
_entity.id
_entity.type
_entity.pdbx_description
1 polymer ?
#
loop_
_entity_poly.entity_id
_entity_poly.type
_entity_poly.pdbx_seq_one_letter_code
_entity_poly.pdbx_strand_id
1 'polypeptide(L)'
;MKKKRLCLLLATASALSSPSAHAEDPAIVMGEVRISAQRAGGPLASNRILTSVDVLGADKVEDENVMNSWELVGQLPGVQLTETRMGAESGKATFRAFNGEGYINGIKVLIDGIPSNVNSGNQRFIDMIFPLEIDYIEVVRGTNDPRYGLHNIGGNINFGTRQGGNYTDGRVTYGSYDTREAQLAVGREDGSFAQNYFIASQQSDEYRGTGSEKYSVGGKWFVTSASKAVKAGLVVRAYKHDAGEPGFLTAAELAADRRQSPAKNANDRSEREMRHASVHLDWQITPDAFFSNRVYYNRYDDDRRVTFTSNPAGSAPRQRRTWDERQVGYLGNLTWRANDLVTLDGGVNAEQQDNRYGRMRFGYASPTDFGTPVLVQNDDAYTLDNVGAYVQAIIRPSESVKIVPGWRADKFSGHSTLMAGGSARLQDYGWIRQPKLSMVYNPAASVSLYANWGRTFQVLTGSGAPAYLAPGQATFDASINTGKEVGIKFKPAPHTEMRLAAWRQDATGEVANMPATGTTVGLGETRREGVDLQVSGQVAGKLDLWASHSLQKAEVVKAFTAAGASLAGKEVFSTPRYISTAGAEYRASDRLRFGLQGRAQGDYFIDSPNEQGKFGGFVLFDASLRYRLSERASIDVQVKNLADRRYEYAWYDNFFWPAGQAQPMFSSGPGRSAYVSLNVRM
;
A
#
# COMPACT_ATOMS: atom_id res chain seq x y z
N MET A 1 2.88 -65.71 33.36
CA MET A 1 3.65 -65.30 32.16
C MET A 1 2.82 -65.42 30.90
N LYS A 2 1.80 -64.59 30.66
CA LYS A 2 1.04 -64.55 29.38
C LYS A 2 0.20 -63.25 29.31
N LYS A 3 0.81 -62.07 29.49
CA LYS A 3 0.11 -60.75 29.27
C LYS A 3 0.98 -59.64 28.71
N LYS A 4 2.16 -59.98 28.13
CA LYS A 4 3.06 -58.95 27.57
C LYS A 4 3.29 -59.03 26.05
N ARG A 5 2.53 -59.84 25.30
CA ARG A 5 2.71 -59.97 23.84
C ARG A 5 1.55 -59.42 22.97
N LEU A 6 0.50 -58.83 23.60
CA LEU A 6 -0.64 -58.28 22.83
C LEU A 6 -0.60 -56.77 22.66
N CYS A 7 0.28 -56.04 23.31
CA CYS A 7 0.43 -54.59 23.12
C CYS A 7 1.40 -54.17 22.05
N LEU A 8 2.15 -55.08 21.43
CA LEU A 8 3.18 -54.73 20.42
C LEU A 8 2.70 -54.90 18.97
N LEU A 9 1.50 -55.48 18.75
CA LEU A 9 0.93 -55.70 17.41
C LEU A 9 -0.17 -54.70 17.03
N LEU A 10 -0.59 -53.83 17.94
CA LEU A 10 -1.53 -52.73 17.65
C LEU A 10 -0.84 -51.37 17.38
N ALA A 11 0.49 -51.30 17.66
CA ALA A 11 1.24 -50.04 17.40
C ALA A 11 1.85 -50.00 15.97
N THR A 12 1.79 -51.08 15.19
CA THR A 12 2.33 -51.11 13.83
C THR A 12 1.27 -50.99 12.72
N ALA A 13 -0.01 -51.02 13.07
CA ALA A 13 -1.10 -50.87 12.08
C ALA A 13 -1.65 -49.42 11.96
N SER A 14 -1.23 -48.51 12.85
CA SER A 14 -1.66 -47.11 12.80
C SER A 14 -0.68 -46.15 12.05
N ALA A 15 0.37 -46.70 11.46
CA ALA A 15 1.38 -45.89 10.76
C ALA A 15 1.25 -45.88 9.22
N LEU A 16 0.14 -46.39 8.65
CA LEU A 16 -0.02 -46.53 7.22
C LEU A 16 -1.26 -45.83 6.63
N SER A 17 -1.85 -44.86 7.33
CA SER A 17 -2.88 -43.99 6.74
C SER A 17 -2.83 -42.56 7.31
N SER A 18 -1.65 -41.96 7.29
CA SER A 18 -1.57 -40.52 7.26
C SER A 18 -1.80 -40.11 5.79
N PRO A 19 -2.82 -39.29 5.49
CA PRO A 19 -2.78 -38.57 4.22
C PRO A 19 -1.44 -37.85 4.24
N SER A 20 -0.66 -37.97 3.19
CA SER A 20 0.45 -37.08 2.91
C SER A 20 -0.12 -35.67 2.90
N ALA A 21 -0.16 -35.03 4.07
CA ALA A 21 -0.06 -33.60 4.11
C ALA A 21 1.19 -33.31 3.29
N HIS A 22 1.02 -32.71 2.12
CA HIS A 22 2.13 -32.10 1.43
C HIS A 22 2.69 -31.11 2.45
N ALA A 23 3.81 -31.48 3.07
CA ALA A 23 4.54 -30.57 3.91
C ALA A 23 4.80 -29.35 3.02
N GLU A 24 4.16 -28.24 3.34
CA GLU A 24 4.60 -26.95 2.86
C GLU A 24 6.09 -26.92 3.10
N ASP A 25 6.86 -26.76 2.04
CA ASP A 25 8.32 -26.84 2.08
C ASP A 25 8.82 -25.70 2.97
N PRO A 26 9.07 -25.92 4.27
CA PRO A 26 9.31 -24.82 5.24
C PRO A 26 10.66 -24.15 5.00
N ALA A 27 11.48 -24.72 4.15
CA ALA A 27 12.82 -24.23 3.85
C ALA A 27 12.84 -23.11 2.80
N ILE A 28 11.76 -22.88 2.06
CA ILE A 28 11.76 -22.00 0.86
C ILE A 28 10.88 -20.78 1.01
N VAL A 29 10.26 -20.54 2.17
CA VAL A 29 9.54 -19.29 2.45
C VAL A 29 10.55 -18.21 2.76
N MET A 30 10.91 -17.45 1.74
CA MET A 30 11.98 -16.47 1.81
C MET A 30 11.45 -15.06 1.93
N GLY A 31 12.05 -14.34 2.86
CA GLY A 31 11.76 -12.94 3.07
C GLY A 31 10.42 -12.68 3.78
N GLU A 32 9.66 -13.71 4.14
CA GLU A 32 8.45 -13.57 4.93
C GLU A 32 8.82 -13.50 6.42
N VAL A 33 8.38 -12.43 7.08
CA VAL A 33 8.31 -12.37 8.53
C VAL A 33 6.84 -12.43 8.88
N ARG A 34 6.40 -13.56 9.42
CA ARG A 34 5.03 -13.70 9.95
C ARG A 34 4.98 -13.03 11.31
N ILE A 35 4.27 -11.96 11.39
CA ILE A 35 3.82 -11.39 12.65
C ILE A 35 2.43 -11.97 12.89
N SER A 36 2.42 -13.23 13.37
CA SER A 36 1.33 -14.04 13.95
C SER A 36 0.14 -14.55 13.11
N ALA A 37 -0.35 -15.66 13.62
CA ALA A 37 -1.62 -16.42 13.54
C ALA A 37 -2.24 -16.81 12.19
N GLN A 38 -2.36 -18.13 12.03
CA GLN A 38 -3.03 -18.83 10.93
C GLN A 38 -4.54 -18.61 10.94
N ARG A 39 -5.07 -18.06 9.85
CA ARG A 39 -6.45 -18.27 9.37
C ARG A 39 -6.42 -18.78 7.93
N ALA A 40 -7.45 -19.52 7.50
CA ALA A 40 -7.55 -20.06 6.15
C ALA A 40 -7.61 -18.93 5.11
N GLY A 41 -6.63 -18.87 4.20
CA GLY A 41 -6.52 -17.85 3.17
C GLY A 41 -5.17 -17.12 3.18
N GLY A 42 -4.08 -17.82 3.45
CA GLY A 42 -2.76 -17.23 3.63
C GLY A 42 -2.23 -16.36 2.47
N PRO A 43 -1.11 -15.68 2.68
CA PRO A 43 -0.52 -14.71 1.76
C PRO A 43 -0.30 -15.24 0.35
N LEU A 44 -0.66 -14.46 -0.66
CA LEU A 44 -0.63 -14.88 -2.07
C LEU A 44 0.77 -15.04 -2.63
N ALA A 45 1.75 -14.33 -2.07
CA ALA A 45 3.09 -14.19 -2.64
C ALA A 45 4.16 -15.05 -1.97
N SER A 46 4.00 -15.38 -0.69
CA SER A 46 5.07 -15.92 0.16
C SER A 46 5.71 -17.21 -0.37
N ASN A 47 4.94 -18.03 -1.07
CA ASN A 47 5.41 -19.33 -1.58
C ASN A 47 5.93 -19.30 -3.03
N ARG A 48 5.62 -18.23 -3.78
CA ARG A 48 5.86 -18.17 -5.23
C ARG A 48 6.90 -17.13 -5.63
N ILE A 49 7.07 -16.10 -4.84
CA ILE A 49 7.97 -14.98 -5.13
C ILE A 49 9.17 -15.00 -4.20
N LEU A 50 10.34 -15.01 -4.80
CA LEU A 50 11.62 -15.06 -4.09
C LEU A 50 12.18 -13.65 -3.94
N THR A 51 11.56 -12.84 -3.08
CA THR A 51 11.97 -11.47 -2.78
C THR A 51 11.65 -11.15 -1.31
N SER A 52 11.87 -9.92 -0.88
CA SER A 52 11.48 -9.47 0.45
C SER A 52 9.95 -9.39 0.55
N VAL A 53 9.35 -10.32 1.25
CA VAL A 53 7.91 -10.34 1.56
C VAL A 53 7.72 -10.23 3.06
N ASP A 54 6.81 -9.37 3.49
CA ASP A 54 6.38 -9.23 4.87
C ASP A 54 4.87 -9.38 4.97
N VAL A 55 4.42 -9.99 6.05
CA VAL A 55 3.00 -10.21 6.33
C VAL A 55 2.66 -9.71 7.72
N LEU A 56 1.62 -8.89 7.79
CA LEU A 56 0.98 -8.46 9.03
C LEU A 56 -0.34 -9.21 9.17
N GLY A 57 -0.47 -10.04 10.20
CA GLY A 57 -1.66 -10.85 10.43
C GLY A 57 -2.81 -10.08 11.10
N ALA A 58 -4.01 -10.65 11.05
CA ALA A 58 -5.24 -10.05 11.57
C ALA A 58 -5.14 -9.61 13.03
N ASP A 59 -4.50 -10.41 13.88
CA ASP A 59 -4.36 -10.12 15.31
C ASP A 59 -3.57 -8.83 15.60
N LYS A 60 -2.59 -8.50 14.75
CA LYS A 60 -1.86 -7.22 14.84
C LYS A 60 -2.65 -6.06 14.26
N VAL A 61 -3.39 -6.30 13.18
CA VAL A 61 -4.25 -5.30 12.56
C VAL A 61 -5.41 -4.91 13.47
N GLU A 62 -6.04 -5.89 14.11
CA GLU A 62 -7.18 -5.68 15.00
C GLU A 62 -6.81 -4.92 16.28
N ASP A 63 -5.56 -4.94 16.71
CA ASP A 63 -5.07 -4.24 17.89
C ASP A 63 -4.91 -2.72 17.68
N GLU A 64 -4.93 -2.26 16.44
CA GLU A 64 -4.64 -0.89 16.09
C GLU A 64 -5.89 -0.02 15.91
N ASN A 65 -5.83 1.18 16.44
CA ASN A 65 -6.77 2.27 16.13
C ASN A 65 -6.11 3.20 15.11
N VAL A 66 -6.68 3.28 13.93
CA VAL A 66 -6.15 4.10 12.83
C VAL A 66 -7.24 4.98 12.23
N MET A 67 -6.86 6.15 11.78
CA MET A 67 -7.74 7.01 11.02
C MET A 67 -7.85 6.54 9.57
N ASN A 68 -6.79 5.94 9.05
CA ASN A 68 -6.75 5.40 7.70
C ASN A 68 -6.00 4.07 7.69
N SER A 69 -6.48 3.09 6.94
CA SER A 69 -5.93 1.73 6.96
C SER A 69 -4.52 1.62 6.36
N TRP A 70 -4.06 2.59 5.55
CA TRP A 70 -2.66 2.65 5.11
C TRP A 70 -1.67 2.87 6.27
N GLU A 71 -2.11 3.43 7.42
CA GLU A 71 -1.27 3.59 8.62
C GLU A 71 -0.81 2.23 9.19
N LEU A 72 -1.62 1.18 9.04
CA LEU A 72 -1.29 -0.17 9.50
C LEU A 72 0.02 -0.69 8.92
N VAL A 73 0.31 -0.31 7.67
CA VAL A 73 1.52 -0.75 6.97
C VAL A 73 2.80 -0.12 7.56
N GLY A 74 2.67 0.96 8.31
CA GLY A 74 3.79 1.66 8.95
C GLY A 74 4.55 0.86 10.01
N GLN A 75 4.00 -0.28 10.46
CA GLN A 75 4.69 -1.20 11.35
C GLN A 75 5.70 -2.09 10.60
N LEU A 76 5.57 -2.18 9.28
CA LEU A 76 6.40 -3.05 8.46
C LEU A 76 7.74 -2.40 8.13
N PRO A 77 8.80 -3.21 7.95
CA PRO A 77 10.15 -2.71 7.71
C PRO A 77 10.26 -1.78 6.50
N GLY A 78 10.94 -0.65 6.66
CA GLY A 78 11.27 0.28 5.57
C GLY A 78 10.06 0.95 4.90
N VAL A 79 8.88 0.89 5.52
CA VAL A 79 7.69 1.58 5.02
C VAL A 79 7.71 3.03 5.48
N GLN A 80 7.71 3.95 4.52
CA GLN A 80 7.49 5.37 4.75
C GLN A 80 5.99 5.66 4.70
N LEU A 81 5.47 6.26 5.77
CA LEU A 81 4.14 6.84 5.76
C LEU A 81 4.25 8.32 5.44
N THR A 82 3.59 8.75 4.39
CA THR A 82 3.43 10.16 4.07
C THR A 82 2.05 10.60 4.51
N GLU A 83 2.00 11.41 5.54
CA GLU A 83 0.79 11.82 6.23
C GLU A 83 0.52 13.29 5.95
N THR A 84 -0.17 13.59 4.85
CA THR A 84 -0.48 14.99 4.46
C THR A 84 -1.55 15.62 5.33
N ARG A 85 -2.47 14.82 5.87
CA ARG A 85 -3.62 15.25 6.70
C ARG A 85 -4.43 16.39 6.07
N MET A 86 -4.66 16.28 4.78
CA MET A 86 -5.47 17.20 4.00
C MET A 86 -6.81 16.53 3.68
N GLY A 87 -7.67 16.43 4.68
CA GLY A 87 -8.99 15.85 4.54
C GLY A 87 -8.96 14.42 3.99
N ALA A 88 -9.69 14.16 2.92
CA ALA A 88 -9.70 12.88 2.27
C ALA A 88 -8.33 12.52 1.61
N GLU A 89 -7.41 13.47 1.50
CA GLU A 89 -6.02 13.25 1.07
C GLU A 89 -5.06 13.06 2.24
N SER A 90 -5.37 12.15 3.14
CA SER A 90 -4.62 11.99 4.39
C SER A 90 -3.18 11.48 4.23
N GLY A 91 -2.90 10.66 3.21
CA GLY A 91 -1.56 10.18 2.94
C GLY A 91 -1.51 8.80 2.27
N LYS A 92 -0.37 8.14 2.33
CA LYS A 92 -0.11 6.82 1.76
C LYS A 92 1.11 6.13 2.33
N ALA A 93 1.26 4.83 2.03
CA ALA A 93 2.40 3.99 2.41
C ALA A 93 3.28 3.71 1.18
N THR A 94 4.58 3.89 1.31
CA THR A 94 5.57 3.60 0.26
C THR A 94 6.83 2.98 0.85
N PHE A 95 7.71 2.46 0.01
CA PHE A 95 8.97 1.84 0.42
C PHE A 95 10.01 1.92 -0.71
N ARG A 96 11.26 1.52 -0.42
CA ARG A 96 12.38 1.57 -1.37
C ARG A 96 12.62 2.96 -1.93
N ALA A 97 12.36 3.99 -1.12
CA ALA A 97 12.54 5.39 -1.51
C ALA A 97 11.73 5.80 -2.76
N PHE A 98 10.67 5.07 -3.13
CA PHE A 98 9.64 5.55 -4.03
C PHE A 98 8.70 6.40 -3.20
N ASN A 99 9.04 7.65 -3.13
CA ASN A 99 8.46 8.53 -2.18
C ASN A 99 6.96 8.68 -2.29
N GLY A 100 6.43 9.03 -1.16
CA GLY A 100 5.04 9.01 -0.97
C GLY A 100 4.27 10.16 -1.54
N GLU A 101 4.68 11.34 -1.56
CA GLU A 101 3.77 12.48 -1.63
C GLU A 101 3.25 12.81 -3.05
N GLY A 102 2.49 11.90 -3.64
CA GLY A 102 1.81 12.12 -4.90
C GLY A 102 2.72 12.25 -6.11
N TYR A 103 4.00 12.16 -5.94
CA TYR A 103 4.98 12.41 -6.97
C TYR A 103 5.27 11.17 -7.80
N ILE A 104 5.74 10.11 -7.12
CA ILE A 104 6.06 8.84 -7.76
C ILE A 104 5.14 7.78 -7.19
N ASN A 105 4.11 7.40 -7.92
CA ASN A 105 3.17 6.39 -7.48
C ASN A 105 3.68 5.01 -7.89
N GLY A 106 4.76 4.59 -7.25
CA GLY A 106 5.52 3.39 -7.60
C GLY A 106 5.12 2.12 -6.84
N ILE A 107 4.06 2.16 -6.03
CA ILE A 107 3.61 1.03 -5.23
C ILE A 107 2.23 0.59 -5.69
N LYS A 108 2.12 -0.64 -6.18
CA LYS A 108 0.85 -1.27 -6.53
C LYS A 108 0.07 -1.60 -5.26
N VAL A 109 -1.18 -1.21 -5.21
CA VAL A 109 -2.10 -1.59 -4.14
C VAL A 109 -3.09 -2.61 -4.65
N LEU A 110 -3.37 -3.59 -3.82
CA LEU A 110 -4.32 -4.66 -4.08
C LEU A 110 -5.27 -4.80 -2.89
N ILE A 111 -6.52 -5.09 -3.17
CA ILE A 111 -7.50 -5.55 -2.19
C ILE A 111 -8.01 -6.91 -2.66
N ASP A 112 -7.81 -7.94 -1.86
CA ASP A 112 -8.12 -9.34 -2.22
C ASP A 112 -7.45 -9.77 -3.56
N GLY A 113 -6.25 -9.23 -3.86
CA GLY A 113 -5.52 -9.47 -5.10
C GLY A 113 -6.00 -8.65 -6.31
N ILE A 114 -6.99 -7.79 -6.15
CA ILE A 114 -7.52 -6.91 -7.22
C ILE A 114 -6.76 -5.58 -7.23
N PRO A 115 -6.28 -5.10 -8.41
CA PRO A 115 -5.69 -3.78 -8.57
C PRO A 115 -6.58 -2.67 -8.02
N SER A 116 -6.05 -1.86 -7.12
CA SER A 116 -6.80 -0.88 -6.33
C SER A 116 -6.08 0.47 -6.22
N ASN A 117 -5.29 0.83 -7.23
CA ASN A 117 -4.81 2.20 -7.42
C ASN A 117 -5.82 2.95 -8.30
N VAL A 118 -6.03 4.25 -8.05
CA VAL A 118 -6.69 5.13 -9.02
C VAL A 118 -5.77 5.37 -10.23
N ASN A 119 -6.28 5.97 -11.31
CA ASN A 119 -5.52 6.17 -12.56
C ASN A 119 -4.14 6.81 -12.35
N SER A 120 -4.04 7.80 -11.49
CA SER A 120 -2.77 8.45 -11.14
C SER A 120 -1.78 7.58 -10.36
N GLY A 121 -2.19 6.36 -9.95
CA GLY A 121 -1.42 5.45 -9.10
C GLY A 121 -1.54 5.72 -7.60
N ASN A 122 -2.34 6.70 -7.17
CA ASN A 122 -2.60 6.95 -5.76
C ASN A 122 -3.35 5.77 -5.11
N GLN A 123 -3.22 5.63 -3.78
CA GLN A 123 -3.64 4.48 -2.99
C GLN A 123 -5.05 4.64 -2.37
N ARG A 124 -5.94 5.40 -3.01
CA ARG A 124 -7.23 5.85 -2.45
C ARG A 124 -8.14 4.71 -2.01
N PHE A 125 -8.18 3.61 -2.75
CA PHE A 125 -9.06 2.48 -2.43
C PHE A 125 -8.77 1.80 -1.09
N ILE A 126 -7.58 1.99 -0.49
CA ILE A 126 -7.29 1.46 0.86
C ILE A 126 -8.24 2.03 1.91
N ASP A 127 -8.70 3.27 1.73
CA ASP A 127 -9.60 3.92 2.68
C ASP A 127 -10.96 3.22 2.83
N MET A 128 -11.34 2.37 1.85
CA MET A 128 -12.56 1.53 1.94
C MET A 128 -12.47 0.42 2.97
N ILE A 129 -11.25 0.04 3.37
CA ILE A 129 -10.97 -1.13 4.18
C ILE A 129 -10.73 -0.70 5.62
N PHE A 130 -11.40 -1.35 6.57
CA PHE A 130 -11.27 -1.09 7.99
C PHE A 130 -10.61 -2.27 8.72
N PRO A 131 -9.95 -2.04 9.87
CA PRO A 131 -9.18 -3.07 10.56
C PRO A 131 -9.93 -4.37 10.81
N LEU A 132 -11.22 -4.32 11.20
CA LEU A 132 -11.97 -5.52 11.58
C LEU A 132 -12.26 -6.49 10.42
N GLU A 133 -12.25 -6.00 9.16
CA GLU A 133 -12.44 -6.88 8.00
C GLU A 133 -11.13 -7.47 7.47
N ILE A 134 -9.96 -6.96 7.88
CA ILE A 134 -8.66 -7.38 7.37
C ILE A 134 -8.27 -8.73 7.98
N ASP A 135 -7.86 -9.67 7.14
CA ASP A 135 -7.29 -10.96 7.56
C ASP A 135 -5.76 -10.90 7.59
N TYR A 136 -5.16 -10.26 6.58
CA TYR A 136 -3.73 -10.01 6.53
C TYR A 136 -3.40 -8.82 5.62
N ILE A 137 -2.21 -8.24 5.83
CA ILE A 137 -1.60 -7.29 4.89
C ILE A 137 -0.26 -7.89 4.45
N GLU A 138 -0.08 -8.05 3.13
CA GLU A 138 1.14 -8.56 2.53
C GLU A 138 1.86 -7.45 1.78
N VAL A 139 3.16 -7.27 2.04
CA VAL A 139 4.02 -6.32 1.33
C VAL A 139 5.12 -7.07 0.60
N VAL A 140 5.14 -6.93 -0.72
CA VAL A 140 6.18 -7.48 -1.60
C VAL A 140 7.05 -6.33 -2.08
N ARG A 141 8.36 -6.37 -1.75
CA ARG A 141 9.30 -5.31 -2.14
C ARG A 141 10.19 -5.74 -3.28
N GLY A 142 10.55 -4.77 -4.12
CA GLY A 142 11.47 -4.95 -5.24
C GLY A 142 10.76 -5.18 -6.57
N THR A 143 11.55 -5.60 -7.56
CA THR A 143 11.16 -5.62 -8.97
C THR A 143 10.78 -7.02 -9.49
N ASN A 144 10.73 -8.02 -8.63
CA ASN A 144 10.71 -9.43 -9.05
C ASN A 144 9.31 -10.06 -9.12
N ASP A 145 8.25 -9.38 -8.66
CA ASP A 145 6.88 -9.86 -8.84
C ASP A 145 6.44 -9.68 -10.30
N PRO A 146 6.22 -10.76 -11.09
CA PRO A 146 5.80 -10.63 -12.48
C PRO A 146 4.29 -10.48 -12.65
N ARG A 147 3.49 -10.67 -11.61
CA ARG A 147 2.01 -10.70 -11.69
C ARG A 147 1.42 -9.34 -12.05
N TYR A 148 2.09 -8.26 -11.68
CA TYR A 148 1.58 -6.90 -11.83
C TYR A 148 2.55 -6.01 -12.62
N GLY A 149 2.01 -5.16 -13.50
CA GLY A 149 2.78 -4.22 -14.32
C GLY A 149 2.62 -2.77 -13.85
N LEU A 150 1.54 -2.12 -14.28
CA LEU A 150 1.29 -0.71 -13.98
C LEU A 150 1.30 -0.42 -12.47
N HIS A 151 2.01 0.61 -12.05
CA HIS A 151 2.25 1.06 -10.68
C HIS A 151 3.07 0.11 -9.79
N ASN A 152 3.56 -1.02 -10.30
CA ASN A 152 4.38 -1.97 -9.55
C ASN A 152 5.88 -1.71 -9.73
N ILE A 153 6.36 -0.50 -9.42
CA ILE A 153 7.76 -0.09 -9.66
C ILE A 153 8.66 -0.59 -8.53
N GLY A 154 8.32 -0.27 -7.29
CA GLY A 154 9.06 -0.67 -6.09
C GLY A 154 8.51 -1.92 -5.43
N GLY A 155 7.34 -2.40 -5.87
CA GLY A 155 6.63 -3.54 -5.31
C GLY A 155 5.15 -3.28 -5.10
N ASN A 156 4.51 -4.10 -4.24
CA ASN A 156 3.08 -4.01 -3.99
C ASN A 156 2.69 -4.25 -2.53
N ILE A 157 1.47 -3.80 -2.19
CA ILE A 157 0.81 -4.03 -0.91
C ILE A 157 -0.53 -4.68 -1.21
N ASN A 158 -0.83 -5.82 -0.60
CA ASN A 158 -2.11 -6.50 -0.71
C ASN A 158 -2.83 -6.56 0.64
N PHE A 159 -4.03 -6.02 0.70
CA PHE A 159 -4.93 -6.13 1.83
C PHE A 159 -5.84 -7.34 1.57
N GLY A 160 -5.55 -8.46 2.23
CA GLY A 160 -6.41 -9.62 2.24
C GLY A 160 -7.52 -9.43 3.26
N THR A 161 -8.78 -9.52 2.85
CA THR A 161 -9.91 -9.37 3.74
C THR A 161 -10.59 -10.72 4.00
N ARG A 162 -11.23 -10.85 5.17
CA ARG A 162 -11.83 -12.11 5.64
C ARG A 162 -12.75 -12.75 4.59
N GLN A 163 -12.62 -14.06 4.44
CA GLN A 163 -13.40 -14.85 3.51
C GLN A 163 -13.83 -16.18 4.17
N GLY A 164 -15.15 -16.40 4.30
CA GLY A 164 -15.71 -17.55 5.00
C GLY A 164 -15.66 -17.38 6.54
N GLY A 165 -15.83 -18.51 7.24
CA GLY A 165 -15.85 -18.61 8.70
C GLY A 165 -17.19 -18.26 9.34
N ASN A 166 -17.33 -18.67 10.61
CA ASN A 166 -18.53 -18.43 11.42
C ASN A 166 -18.17 -17.50 12.58
N TYR A 167 -18.51 -16.23 12.47
CA TYR A 167 -18.21 -15.21 13.47
C TYR A 167 -19.19 -14.03 13.39
N THR A 168 -19.31 -13.30 14.50
CA THR A 168 -19.92 -11.97 14.55
C THR A 168 -19.03 -11.12 15.45
N ASP A 169 -18.23 -10.25 14.83
CA ASP A 169 -17.28 -9.40 15.53
C ASP A 169 -17.71 -7.94 15.43
N GLY A 170 -17.80 -7.28 16.58
CA GLY A 170 -18.14 -5.87 16.69
C GLY A 170 -17.05 -5.10 17.41
N ARG A 171 -16.83 -3.85 17.01
CA ARG A 171 -15.91 -2.92 17.65
C ARG A 171 -16.56 -1.54 17.74
N VAL A 172 -16.48 -0.91 18.90
CA VAL A 172 -16.84 0.49 19.10
C VAL A 172 -15.67 1.19 19.75
N THR A 173 -15.25 2.31 19.16
CA THR A 173 -14.11 3.11 19.60
C THR A 173 -14.56 4.54 19.91
N TYR A 174 -14.04 5.09 21.01
CA TYR A 174 -14.12 6.51 21.33
C TYR A 174 -12.72 7.04 21.69
N GLY A 175 -12.39 8.25 21.27
CA GLY A 175 -11.07 8.78 21.54
C GLY A 175 -10.88 10.27 21.29
N SER A 176 -9.64 10.68 21.28
CA SER A 176 -9.21 12.07 21.05
C SER A 176 -9.82 12.64 19.78
N TYR A 177 -10.03 13.95 19.75
CA TYR A 177 -10.64 14.70 18.63
C TYR A 177 -12.09 14.27 18.37
N ASP A 178 -12.83 13.94 19.44
CA ASP A 178 -14.19 13.41 19.41
C ASP A 178 -14.35 12.25 18.41
N THR A 179 -13.29 11.42 18.26
CA THR A 179 -13.33 10.28 17.37
C THR A 179 -14.31 9.24 17.86
N ARG A 180 -15.25 8.86 17.01
CA ARG A 180 -16.26 7.82 17.22
C ARG A 180 -16.21 6.85 16.06
N GLU A 181 -16.03 5.59 16.36
CA GLU A 181 -15.99 4.54 15.34
C GLU A 181 -16.84 3.36 15.74
N ALA A 182 -17.55 2.78 14.80
CA ALA A 182 -18.24 1.51 14.94
C ALA A 182 -17.95 0.63 13.73
N GLN A 183 -17.60 -0.63 13.99
CA GLN A 183 -17.36 -1.64 12.97
C GLN A 183 -18.12 -2.91 13.33
N LEU A 184 -18.68 -3.59 12.33
CA LEU A 184 -19.33 -4.90 12.47
C LEU A 184 -18.91 -5.78 11.29
N ALA A 185 -18.39 -6.97 11.61
CA ALA A 185 -18.04 -7.99 10.63
C ALA A 185 -18.76 -9.29 10.97
N VAL A 186 -19.46 -9.86 9.99
CA VAL A 186 -20.23 -11.10 10.16
C VAL A 186 -19.81 -12.09 9.09
N GLY A 187 -19.38 -13.27 9.50
CA GLY A 187 -19.14 -14.42 8.63
C GLY A 187 -20.12 -15.55 8.92
N ARG A 188 -20.59 -16.21 7.87
CA ARG A 188 -21.37 -17.44 7.95
C ARG A 188 -20.91 -18.37 6.86
N GLU A 189 -20.57 -19.57 7.26
CA GLU A 189 -20.13 -20.63 6.36
C GLU A 189 -20.89 -21.92 6.68
N ASP A 190 -21.56 -22.46 5.68
CA ASP A 190 -22.30 -23.72 5.78
C ASP A 190 -21.97 -24.58 4.55
N GLY A 191 -21.19 -25.63 4.79
CA GLY A 191 -20.81 -26.61 3.79
C GLY A 191 -20.10 -25.96 2.59
N SER A 192 -20.86 -25.76 1.53
CA SER A 192 -20.33 -25.22 0.27
C SER A 192 -20.50 -23.71 0.09
N PHE A 193 -21.23 -23.05 0.97
CA PHE A 193 -21.56 -21.63 0.86
C PHE A 193 -20.95 -20.82 2.01
N ALA A 194 -20.15 -19.82 1.65
CA ALA A 194 -19.55 -18.88 2.57
C ALA A 194 -20.01 -17.46 2.26
N GLN A 195 -20.36 -16.70 3.27
CA GLN A 195 -20.78 -15.31 3.14
C GLN A 195 -20.19 -14.45 4.26
N ASN A 196 -19.79 -13.24 3.88
CA ASN A 196 -19.26 -12.26 4.82
C ASN A 196 -19.89 -10.90 4.56
N TYR A 197 -20.19 -10.19 5.64
CA TYR A 197 -20.74 -8.83 5.60
C TYR A 197 -19.91 -7.94 6.48
N PHE A 198 -19.73 -6.71 6.04
CA PHE A 198 -18.99 -5.71 6.78
C PHE A 198 -19.69 -4.36 6.70
N ILE A 199 -19.72 -3.64 7.81
CA ILE A 199 -20.17 -2.25 7.88
C ILE A 199 -19.29 -1.49 8.88
N ALA A 200 -18.91 -0.26 8.53
CA ALA A 200 -18.17 0.63 9.40
C ALA A 200 -18.63 2.09 9.24
N SER A 201 -18.53 2.82 10.34
CA SER A 201 -18.67 4.27 10.39
C SER A 201 -17.58 4.83 11.29
N GLN A 202 -16.93 5.92 10.87
CA GLN A 202 -15.94 6.65 11.65
C GLN A 202 -16.18 8.14 11.47
N GLN A 203 -16.25 8.87 12.59
CA GLN A 203 -16.37 10.33 12.65
C GLN A 203 -15.28 10.89 13.56
N SER A 204 -14.74 12.05 13.23
CA SER A 204 -13.74 12.74 14.04
C SER A 204 -13.72 14.22 13.73
N ASP A 205 -13.49 15.07 14.73
CA ASP A 205 -13.19 16.48 14.53
C ASP A 205 -11.81 16.70 13.89
N GLU A 206 -10.99 15.65 13.81
CA GLU A 206 -9.60 15.71 13.38
C GLU A 206 -8.70 16.60 14.27
N TYR A 207 -7.40 16.42 14.20
CA TYR A 207 -6.44 17.19 15.01
C TYR A 207 -6.55 18.71 14.81
N ARG A 208 -6.89 19.14 13.60
CA ARG A 208 -6.97 20.56 13.21
C ARG A 208 -8.40 21.10 13.12
N GLY A 209 -9.38 20.36 13.62
CA GLY A 209 -10.75 20.83 13.81
C GLY A 209 -11.55 20.99 12.50
N THR A 210 -11.25 20.23 11.45
CA THR A 210 -11.93 20.37 10.16
C THR A 210 -13.01 19.31 9.91
N GLY A 211 -13.09 18.30 10.76
CA GLY A 211 -14.07 17.23 10.68
C GLY A 211 -13.81 16.21 9.56
N SER A 212 -14.22 14.99 9.81
CA SER A 212 -14.13 13.86 8.88
C SER A 212 -15.21 12.83 9.19
N GLU A 213 -15.93 12.36 8.17
CA GLU A 213 -16.93 11.30 8.27
C GLU A 213 -16.71 10.24 7.19
N LYS A 214 -16.64 8.98 7.60
CA LYS A 214 -16.42 7.83 6.72
C LYS A 214 -17.48 6.76 6.93
N TYR A 215 -17.91 6.17 5.85
CA TYR A 215 -18.83 5.03 5.85
C TYR A 215 -18.34 3.98 4.87
N SER A 216 -18.30 2.72 5.31
CA SER A 216 -17.94 1.58 4.48
C SER A 216 -18.95 0.46 4.64
N VAL A 217 -19.32 -0.19 3.55
CA VAL A 217 -20.15 -1.39 3.54
C VAL A 217 -19.63 -2.37 2.50
N GLY A 218 -19.62 -3.66 2.85
CA GLY A 218 -19.19 -4.72 1.94
C GLY A 218 -19.94 -6.03 2.15
N GLY A 219 -19.98 -6.82 1.09
CA GLY A 219 -20.51 -8.18 1.10
C GLY A 219 -19.71 -9.09 0.21
N LYS A 220 -19.58 -10.37 0.61
CA LYS A 220 -18.90 -11.43 -0.14
C LYS A 220 -19.74 -12.70 -0.08
N TRP A 221 -19.85 -13.39 -1.20
CA TRP A 221 -20.55 -14.66 -1.33
C TRP A 221 -19.69 -15.61 -2.16
N PHE A 222 -19.37 -16.77 -1.61
CA PHE A 222 -18.57 -17.78 -2.26
C PHE A 222 -19.28 -19.13 -2.22
N VAL A 223 -19.28 -19.82 -3.34
CA VAL A 223 -19.79 -21.19 -3.48
C VAL A 223 -18.62 -22.10 -3.86
N THR A 224 -18.48 -23.19 -3.14
CA THR A 224 -17.49 -24.23 -3.40
C THR A 224 -18.20 -25.49 -3.87
N SER A 225 -17.77 -26.08 -4.98
CA SER A 225 -18.36 -27.32 -5.50
C SER A 225 -18.18 -28.48 -4.51
N ALA A 226 -19.03 -29.51 -4.59
CA ALA A 226 -18.95 -30.69 -3.75
C ALA A 226 -17.59 -31.40 -3.84
N SER A 227 -16.97 -31.39 -5.00
CA SER A 227 -15.61 -31.92 -5.23
C SER A 227 -14.50 -31.01 -4.69
N LYS A 228 -14.83 -29.80 -4.21
CA LYS A 228 -13.89 -28.72 -3.83
C LYS A 228 -12.98 -28.24 -4.99
N ALA A 229 -13.21 -28.72 -6.20
CA ALA A 229 -12.39 -28.36 -7.35
C ALA A 229 -12.69 -26.96 -7.88
N VAL A 230 -13.89 -26.43 -7.67
CA VAL A 230 -14.29 -25.11 -8.14
C VAL A 230 -14.79 -24.27 -6.96
N LYS A 231 -14.26 -23.05 -6.84
CA LYS A 231 -14.75 -22.02 -5.92
C LYS A 231 -15.07 -20.77 -6.74
N ALA A 232 -16.32 -20.32 -6.71
CA ALA A 232 -16.77 -19.11 -7.38
C ALA A 232 -17.32 -18.13 -6.36
N GLY A 233 -17.17 -16.83 -6.62
CA GLY A 233 -17.65 -15.83 -5.67
C GLY A 233 -17.85 -14.44 -6.26
N LEU A 234 -18.61 -13.64 -5.52
CA LEU A 234 -18.89 -12.24 -5.77
C LEU A 234 -18.45 -11.43 -4.54
N VAL A 235 -17.79 -10.32 -4.79
CA VAL A 235 -17.43 -9.32 -3.77
C VAL A 235 -17.99 -7.97 -4.21
N VAL A 236 -18.63 -7.24 -3.31
CA VAL A 236 -19.07 -5.86 -3.54
C VAL A 236 -18.70 -4.99 -2.35
N ARG A 237 -18.34 -3.72 -2.63
CA ARG A 237 -18.03 -2.72 -1.60
C ARG A 237 -18.49 -1.34 -2.05
N ALA A 238 -18.90 -0.52 -1.09
CA ALA A 238 -19.16 0.90 -1.27
C ALA A 238 -18.58 1.68 -0.10
N TYR A 239 -18.08 2.87 -0.40
CA TYR A 239 -17.46 3.76 0.57
C TYR A 239 -17.81 5.21 0.27
N LYS A 240 -18.00 5.99 1.34
CA LYS A 240 -18.15 7.43 1.28
C LYS A 240 -17.28 8.10 2.33
N HIS A 241 -16.66 9.22 1.98
CA HIS A 241 -15.86 10.05 2.86
C HIS A 241 -16.12 11.52 2.59
N ASP A 242 -16.47 12.25 3.61
CA ASP A 242 -16.59 13.71 3.61
C ASP A 242 -15.62 14.26 4.66
N ALA A 243 -14.73 15.16 4.25
CA ALA A 243 -13.73 15.73 5.14
C ALA A 243 -13.40 17.18 4.78
N GLY A 244 -13.28 18.03 5.80
CA GLY A 244 -12.72 19.36 5.66
C GLY A 244 -11.19 19.30 5.47
N GLU A 245 -10.63 20.23 4.69
CA GLU A 245 -9.20 20.34 4.45
C GLU A 245 -8.60 21.52 5.21
N PRO A 246 -7.75 21.26 6.23
CA PRO A 246 -7.24 22.33 7.08
C PRO A 246 -6.22 23.24 6.40
N GLY A 247 -5.75 22.90 5.20
CA GLY A 247 -4.69 23.61 4.48
C GLY A 247 -3.30 23.46 5.09
N PHE A 248 -2.28 23.76 4.31
CA PHE A 248 -0.91 23.82 4.79
C PHE A 248 -0.62 25.13 5.52
N LEU A 249 0.28 25.08 6.49
CA LEU A 249 0.72 26.20 7.31
C LEU A 249 2.09 26.72 6.83
N THR A 250 2.27 28.03 6.83
CA THR A 250 3.61 28.61 6.78
C THR A 250 4.36 28.35 8.08
N ALA A 251 5.67 28.59 8.13
CA ALA A 251 6.45 28.44 9.36
C ALA A 251 5.94 29.37 10.49
N ALA A 252 5.50 30.58 10.15
CA ALA A 252 4.94 31.52 11.11
C ALA A 252 3.57 31.06 11.67
N GLU A 253 2.68 30.58 10.79
CA GLU A 253 1.38 30.02 11.21
C GLU A 253 1.58 28.77 12.07
N LEU A 254 2.53 27.88 11.70
CA LEU A 254 2.86 26.67 12.47
C LEU A 254 3.40 27.01 13.86
N ALA A 255 4.23 28.05 13.97
CA ALA A 255 4.79 28.51 15.24
C ALA A 255 3.73 29.17 16.13
N ALA A 256 2.79 29.92 15.55
CA ALA A 256 1.72 30.57 16.28
C ALA A 256 0.70 29.57 16.85
N ASP A 257 0.18 28.66 16.02
CA ASP A 257 -0.70 27.58 16.45
C ASP A 257 -0.63 26.42 15.46
N ARG A 258 -0.11 25.27 15.93
CA ARG A 258 0.00 24.04 15.13
C ARG A 258 -1.34 23.42 14.76
N ARG A 259 -2.40 23.73 15.49
CA ARG A 259 -3.75 23.18 15.30
C ARG A 259 -4.65 24.05 14.42
N GLN A 260 -4.21 25.25 14.08
CA GLN A 260 -5.06 26.15 13.31
C GLN A 260 -5.37 25.61 11.90
N SER A 261 -6.56 25.89 11.45
CA SER A 261 -6.95 25.91 10.04
C SER A 261 -7.08 27.38 9.63
N PRO A 262 -6.23 27.91 8.75
CA PRO A 262 -6.31 29.34 8.37
C PRO A 262 -7.67 29.68 7.74
N ALA A 263 -8.16 30.89 7.96
CA ALA A 263 -9.47 31.34 7.46
C ALA A 263 -9.64 31.19 5.93
N LYS A 264 -8.54 31.26 5.17
CA LYS A 264 -8.54 31.00 3.72
C LYS A 264 -8.99 29.58 3.34
N ASN A 265 -8.86 28.62 4.26
CA ASN A 265 -9.18 27.21 4.07
C ASN A 265 -10.56 26.82 4.66
N ALA A 266 -11.34 27.78 5.18
CA ALA A 266 -12.59 27.50 5.90
C ALA A 266 -13.63 26.70 5.09
N ASN A 267 -13.59 26.77 3.76
CA ASN A 267 -14.49 26.05 2.85
C ASN A 267 -13.76 25.00 2.01
N ASP A 268 -12.52 24.72 2.34
CA ASP A 268 -11.78 23.64 1.71
C ASP A 268 -12.31 22.29 2.24
N ARG A 269 -12.64 21.37 1.33
CA ARG A 269 -13.20 20.05 1.66
C ARG A 269 -13.03 19.09 0.51
N SER A 270 -13.22 17.82 0.80
CA SER A 270 -13.24 16.74 -0.19
C SER A 270 -14.43 15.81 0.08
N GLU A 271 -15.21 15.52 -0.95
CA GLU A 271 -16.30 14.55 -0.94
C GLU A 271 -15.90 13.41 -1.88
N ARG A 272 -15.77 12.20 -1.33
CA ARG A 272 -15.28 11.02 -2.05
C ARG A 272 -16.27 9.88 -1.98
N GLU A 273 -16.56 9.26 -3.12
CA GLU A 273 -17.28 8.01 -3.21
C GLU A 273 -16.45 6.96 -3.96
N MET A 274 -16.44 5.75 -3.45
CA MET A 274 -15.78 4.61 -4.10
C MET A 274 -16.70 3.40 -4.12
N ARG A 275 -16.64 2.64 -5.21
CA ARG A 275 -17.40 1.39 -5.37
C ARG A 275 -16.50 0.34 -6.00
N HIS A 276 -16.63 -0.86 -5.51
CA HIS A 276 -15.91 -2.03 -6.02
C HIS A 276 -16.87 -3.19 -6.20
N ALA A 277 -16.72 -3.90 -7.30
CA ALA A 277 -17.36 -5.21 -7.51
C ALA A 277 -16.36 -6.15 -8.18
N SER A 278 -16.31 -7.42 -7.77
CA SER A 278 -15.49 -8.42 -8.44
C SER A 278 -16.10 -9.80 -8.40
N VAL A 279 -15.91 -10.54 -9.51
CA VAL A 279 -16.27 -11.95 -9.64
C VAL A 279 -14.99 -12.77 -9.63
N HIS A 280 -14.98 -13.82 -8.83
CA HIS A 280 -13.85 -14.70 -8.60
C HIS A 280 -14.19 -16.11 -9.03
N LEU A 281 -13.26 -16.77 -9.72
CA LEU A 281 -13.34 -18.18 -10.07
C LEU A 281 -11.98 -18.83 -9.86
N ASP A 282 -11.90 -19.76 -8.93
CA ASP A 282 -10.75 -20.60 -8.67
C ASP A 282 -11.11 -22.05 -9.06
N TRP A 283 -10.31 -22.65 -9.92
CA TRP A 283 -10.56 -23.99 -10.46
C TRP A 283 -9.32 -24.87 -10.40
N GLN A 284 -9.39 -25.91 -9.59
CA GLN A 284 -8.44 -27.01 -9.60
C GLN A 284 -8.76 -27.94 -10.77
N ILE A 285 -8.13 -27.71 -11.93
CA ILE A 285 -8.42 -28.44 -13.18
C ILE A 285 -7.98 -29.90 -13.05
N THR A 286 -6.76 -30.10 -12.52
CA THR A 286 -6.17 -31.39 -12.15
C THR A 286 -5.44 -31.24 -10.82
N PRO A 287 -4.98 -32.32 -10.17
CA PRO A 287 -4.14 -32.18 -8.96
C PRO A 287 -2.92 -31.27 -9.14
N ASP A 288 -2.43 -31.14 -10.37
CA ASP A 288 -1.22 -30.37 -10.70
C ASP A 288 -1.51 -29.03 -11.40
N ALA A 289 -2.76 -28.75 -11.78
CA ALA A 289 -3.11 -27.53 -12.51
C ALA A 289 -4.22 -26.75 -11.81
N PHE A 290 -3.91 -25.52 -11.42
CA PHE A 290 -4.81 -24.59 -10.77
C PHE A 290 -4.98 -23.32 -11.61
N PHE A 291 -6.22 -22.94 -11.87
CA PHE A 291 -6.59 -21.76 -12.63
C PHE A 291 -7.40 -20.79 -11.78
N SER A 292 -6.99 -19.55 -11.75
CA SER A 292 -7.61 -18.47 -10.98
C SER A 292 -7.99 -17.31 -11.89
N ASN A 293 -9.23 -16.85 -11.78
CA ASN A 293 -9.77 -15.76 -12.60
C ASN A 293 -10.44 -14.72 -11.73
N ARG A 294 -10.26 -13.47 -12.09
CA ARG A 294 -10.92 -12.32 -11.48
C ARG A 294 -11.38 -11.37 -12.58
N VAL A 295 -12.64 -10.97 -12.52
CA VAL A 295 -13.18 -9.83 -13.26
C VAL A 295 -13.56 -8.79 -12.23
N TYR A 296 -13.20 -7.54 -12.45
CA TYR A 296 -13.48 -6.49 -11.49
C TYR A 296 -13.94 -5.19 -12.12
N TYR A 297 -14.64 -4.42 -11.33
CA TYR A 297 -15.07 -3.06 -11.59
C TYR A 297 -14.73 -2.20 -10.38
N ASN A 298 -14.01 -1.08 -10.62
CA ASN A 298 -13.75 -0.06 -9.64
C ASN A 298 -14.30 1.27 -10.14
N ARG A 299 -14.90 2.05 -9.23
CA ARG A 299 -15.29 3.43 -9.48
C ARG A 299 -14.75 4.32 -8.37
N TYR A 300 -14.19 5.45 -8.76
CA TYR A 300 -13.66 6.48 -7.89
C TYR A 300 -14.21 7.83 -8.34
N ASP A 301 -14.95 8.49 -7.45
CA ASP A 301 -15.47 9.83 -7.61
C ASP A 301 -14.91 10.70 -6.47
N ASP A 302 -14.34 11.86 -6.78
CA ASP A 302 -13.83 12.82 -5.77
C ASP A 302 -14.09 14.27 -6.25
N ASP A 303 -14.72 15.09 -5.40
CA ASP A 303 -14.87 16.54 -5.57
C ASP A 303 -14.09 17.25 -4.46
N ARG A 304 -12.93 17.76 -4.81
CA ARG A 304 -12.02 18.41 -3.88
C ARG A 304 -11.92 19.90 -4.12
N ARG A 305 -12.13 20.68 -3.07
CA ARG A 305 -11.94 22.13 -3.01
C ARG A 305 -10.76 22.41 -2.09
N VAL A 306 -9.74 23.07 -2.60
CA VAL A 306 -8.48 23.26 -1.88
C VAL A 306 -7.82 24.59 -2.19
N THR A 307 -7.28 25.23 -1.15
CA THR A 307 -6.51 26.48 -1.22
C THR A 307 -5.06 26.19 -0.78
N PHE A 308 -4.16 26.08 -1.73
CA PHE A 308 -2.77 25.68 -1.43
C PHE A 308 -1.92 26.78 -0.80
N THR A 309 -2.17 28.06 -1.10
CA THR A 309 -1.30 29.15 -0.65
C THR A 309 -2.06 30.30 0.00
N SER A 310 -1.31 31.16 0.71
CA SER A 310 -1.80 32.38 1.34
C SER A 310 -1.74 33.61 0.42
N ASN A 311 -1.29 33.47 -0.83
CA ASN A 311 -1.10 34.63 -1.68
C ASN A 311 -2.45 35.23 -2.15
N PRO A 312 -2.95 36.32 -1.54
CA PRO A 312 -4.23 36.92 -1.92
C PRO A 312 -4.14 37.68 -3.25
N ALA A 313 -2.97 38.15 -3.64
CA ALA A 313 -2.75 38.95 -4.85
C ALA A 313 -2.37 38.08 -6.06
N GLY A 314 -2.24 36.78 -5.86
CA GLY A 314 -1.73 35.87 -6.89
C GLY A 314 -2.80 35.36 -7.84
N SER A 315 -2.36 34.58 -8.76
CA SER A 315 -3.13 33.90 -9.78
C SER A 315 -4.07 32.84 -9.18
N ALA A 316 -5.28 33.21 -8.74
CA ALA A 316 -6.36 32.29 -8.41
C ALA A 316 -5.89 31.01 -7.64
N PRO A 317 -5.50 31.11 -6.35
CA PRO A 317 -4.88 30.00 -5.61
C PRO A 317 -5.86 28.90 -5.24
N ARG A 318 -7.16 29.15 -5.30
CA ARG A 318 -8.20 28.19 -5.02
C ARG A 318 -8.46 27.29 -6.20
N GLN A 319 -8.64 26.01 -5.92
CA GLN A 319 -8.91 25.01 -6.93
C GLN A 319 -10.08 24.13 -6.51
N ARG A 320 -10.97 23.86 -7.46
CA ARG A 320 -11.83 22.69 -7.41
C ARG A 320 -11.28 21.66 -8.37
N ARG A 321 -11.07 20.47 -7.89
CA ARG A 321 -10.59 19.33 -8.66
C ARG A 321 -11.62 18.21 -8.57
N THR A 322 -11.97 17.65 -9.71
CA THR A 322 -12.95 16.56 -9.80
C THR A 322 -12.32 15.37 -10.51
N TRP A 323 -12.58 14.19 -10.01
CA TRP A 323 -12.22 12.91 -10.63
C TRP A 323 -13.48 12.08 -10.77
N ASP A 324 -13.73 11.52 -11.94
CA ASP A 324 -14.69 10.44 -12.21
C ASP A 324 -13.90 9.37 -12.96
N GLU A 325 -13.53 8.29 -12.27
CA GLU A 325 -12.69 7.23 -12.81
C GLU A 325 -13.43 5.89 -12.74
N ARG A 326 -13.42 5.15 -13.82
CA ARG A 326 -14.00 3.81 -13.94
C ARG A 326 -12.94 2.87 -14.47
N GLN A 327 -12.78 1.73 -13.81
CA GLN A 327 -11.83 0.70 -14.19
C GLN A 327 -12.58 -0.63 -14.30
N VAL A 328 -12.48 -1.29 -15.46
CA VAL A 328 -12.93 -2.66 -15.66
C VAL A 328 -11.72 -3.50 -16.01
N GLY A 329 -11.52 -4.61 -15.31
CA GLY A 329 -10.36 -5.43 -15.55
C GLY A 329 -10.60 -6.91 -15.42
N TYR A 330 -9.69 -7.65 -16.00
CA TYR A 330 -9.58 -9.11 -15.95
C TYR A 330 -8.17 -9.52 -15.52
N LEU A 331 -8.10 -10.48 -14.63
CA LEU A 331 -6.88 -11.16 -14.22
C LEU A 331 -7.10 -12.66 -14.35
N GLY A 332 -6.29 -13.33 -15.16
CA GLY A 332 -6.26 -14.78 -15.29
C GLY A 332 -4.87 -15.30 -14.94
N ASN A 333 -4.80 -16.35 -14.13
CA ASN A 333 -3.56 -16.99 -13.74
C ASN A 333 -3.68 -18.50 -13.79
N LEU A 334 -2.69 -19.19 -14.36
CA LEU A 334 -2.56 -20.64 -14.38
C LEU A 334 -1.26 -21.02 -13.68
N THR A 335 -1.36 -21.87 -12.66
CA THR A 335 -0.21 -22.54 -12.04
C THR A 335 -0.26 -24.01 -12.41
N TRP A 336 0.81 -24.54 -12.97
CA TRP A 336 0.92 -25.94 -13.39
C TRP A 336 2.23 -26.56 -12.89
N ARG A 337 2.10 -27.58 -12.05
CA ARG A 337 3.23 -28.42 -11.64
C ARG A 337 3.49 -29.44 -12.76
N ALA A 338 4.44 -29.12 -13.65
CA ALA A 338 4.77 -29.98 -14.78
C ALA A 338 5.44 -31.31 -14.32
N ASN A 339 6.23 -31.22 -13.26
CA ASN A 339 6.85 -32.37 -12.56
C ASN A 339 7.38 -31.88 -11.18
N ASP A 340 8.08 -32.75 -10.46
CA ASP A 340 8.61 -32.40 -9.13
C ASP A 340 9.71 -31.32 -9.16
N LEU A 341 10.39 -31.16 -10.29
CA LEU A 341 11.45 -30.16 -10.46
C LEU A 341 10.91 -28.81 -10.94
N VAL A 342 9.81 -28.78 -11.70
CA VAL A 342 9.35 -27.60 -12.42
C VAL A 342 7.87 -27.32 -12.17
N THR A 343 7.58 -26.13 -11.66
CA THR A 343 6.24 -25.54 -11.64
C THR A 343 6.23 -24.32 -12.56
N LEU A 344 5.29 -24.25 -13.48
CA LEU A 344 5.04 -23.08 -14.34
C LEU A 344 3.93 -22.25 -13.73
N ASP A 345 4.11 -20.95 -13.73
CA ASP A 345 3.12 -19.97 -13.30
C ASP A 345 3.04 -18.87 -14.35
N GLY A 346 1.85 -18.62 -14.90
CA GLY A 346 1.67 -17.64 -15.95
C GLY A 346 0.30 -17.02 -15.90
N GLY A 347 0.19 -15.80 -16.39
CA GLY A 347 -1.06 -15.09 -16.36
C GLY A 347 -1.16 -13.98 -17.39
N VAL A 348 -2.39 -13.54 -17.56
CA VAL A 348 -2.76 -12.42 -18.43
C VAL A 348 -3.60 -11.43 -17.64
N ASN A 349 -3.47 -10.15 -17.97
CA ASN A 349 -4.36 -9.12 -17.50
C ASN A 349 -4.82 -8.23 -18.65
N ALA A 350 -6.05 -7.75 -18.54
CA ALA A 350 -6.56 -6.67 -19.37
C ALA A 350 -7.30 -5.69 -18.47
N GLU A 351 -7.08 -4.39 -18.67
CA GLU A 351 -7.78 -3.34 -17.93
C GLU A 351 -8.13 -2.21 -18.88
N GLN A 352 -9.35 -1.72 -18.79
CA GLN A 352 -9.84 -0.52 -19.44
C GLN A 352 -10.21 0.50 -18.37
N GLN A 353 -9.78 1.73 -18.56
CA GLN A 353 -10.12 2.86 -17.71
C GLN A 353 -10.79 3.96 -18.53
N ASP A 354 -11.94 4.44 -18.05
CA ASP A 354 -12.62 5.63 -18.54
C ASP A 354 -12.56 6.69 -17.46
N ASN A 355 -11.94 7.83 -17.75
CA ASN A 355 -11.63 8.83 -16.77
C ASN A 355 -12.06 10.22 -17.24
N ARG A 356 -12.52 11.04 -16.29
CA ARG A 356 -12.68 12.48 -16.48
C ARG A 356 -12.01 13.21 -15.33
N TYR A 357 -11.18 14.19 -15.68
CA TYR A 357 -10.50 15.04 -14.72
C TYR A 357 -10.83 16.50 -14.98
N GLY A 358 -11.42 17.16 -13.96
CA GLY A 358 -11.69 18.60 -13.95
C GLY A 358 -10.74 19.35 -13.02
N ARG A 359 -10.28 20.52 -13.44
CA ARG A 359 -9.51 21.44 -12.63
C ARG A 359 -9.90 22.87 -12.93
N MET A 360 -10.49 23.52 -11.95
CA MET A 360 -10.96 24.91 -12.04
C MET A 360 -10.23 25.75 -11.01
N ARG A 361 -9.91 26.98 -11.37
CA ARG A 361 -9.31 27.99 -10.49
C ARG A 361 -10.27 29.10 -10.18
N PHE A 362 -10.22 29.58 -8.94
CA PHE A 362 -11.09 30.65 -8.42
C PHE A 362 -10.23 31.76 -7.86
N GLY A 363 -10.75 33.00 -7.99
CA GLY A 363 -10.15 34.19 -7.42
C GLY A 363 -10.23 34.19 -5.89
N TYR A 364 -9.58 35.16 -5.28
CA TYR A 364 -9.53 35.31 -3.82
C TYR A 364 -10.44 36.45 -3.32
N ALA A 365 -11.55 36.72 -4.01
CA ALA A 365 -12.48 37.81 -3.65
C ALA A 365 -13.12 37.61 -2.26
N SER A 366 -13.30 36.36 -1.84
CA SER A 366 -13.78 35.99 -0.51
C SER A 366 -13.09 34.71 -0.03
N PRO A 367 -12.79 34.57 1.26
CA PRO A 367 -12.26 33.31 1.83
C PRO A 367 -13.18 32.11 1.60
N THR A 368 -14.44 32.32 1.28
CA THR A 368 -15.46 31.27 1.22
C THR A 368 -16.02 31.02 -0.18
N ASP A 369 -15.55 31.76 -1.21
CA ASP A 369 -16.17 31.70 -2.52
C ASP A 369 -15.49 30.74 -3.49
N PHE A 370 -16.20 29.68 -3.89
CA PHE A 370 -15.93 28.83 -5.04
C PHE A 370 -16.99 29.01 -6.13
N GLY A 371 -17.50 30.25 -6.31
CA GLY A 371 -18.55 30.55 -7.26
C GLY A 371 -18.13 30.42 -8.73
N THR A 372 -17.92 31.52 -9.43
CA THR A 372 -17.53 31.49 -10.85
C THR A 372 -16.01 31.26 -11.00
N PRO A 373 -15.55 30.23 -11.72
CA PRO A 373 -14.15 30.04 -11.96
C PRO A 373 -13.56 31.17 -12.84
N VAL A 374 -12.37 31.62 -12.46
CA VAL A 374 -11.60 32.57 -13.31
C VAL A 374 -10.86 31.85 -14.43
N LEU A 375 -10.62 30.53 -14.27
CA LEU A 375 -9.99 29.70 -15.25
C LEU A 375 -10.45 28.23 -15.10
N VAL A 376 -10.95 27.65 -16.17
CA VAL A 376 -11.05 26.18 -16.30
C VAL A 376 -9.74 25.70 -16.91
N GLN A 377 -8.93 25.03 -16.10
CA GLN A 377 -7.60 24.58 -16.50
C GLN A 377 -7.63 23.23 -17.20
N ASN A 378 -8.44 22.30 -16.69
CA ASN A 378 -8.68 20.99 -17.26
C ASN A 378 -10.16 20.64 -17.14
N ASP A 379 -10.70 20.01 -18.15
CA ASP A 379 -11.96 19.26 -18.16
C ASP A 379 -11.82 18.18 -19.26
N ASP A 380 -10.89 17.27 -19.03
CA ASP A 380 -10.47 16.30 -20.02
C ASP A 380 -11.13 14.95 -19.75
N ALA A 381 -11.71 14.35 -20.80
CA ALA A 381 -12.13 12.95 -20.78
C ALA A 381 -11.05 12.10 -21.49
N TYR A 382 -10.61 11.01 -20.86
CA TYR A 382 -9.55 10.20 -21.42
C TYR A 382 -9.69 8.73 -21.05
N THR A 383 -9.23 7.84 -21.91
CA THR A 383 -9.22 6.40 -21.71
C THR A 383 -7.80 5.90 -21.58
N LEU A 384 -7.64 4.81 -20.85
CA LEU A 384 -6.41 4.04 -20.77
C LEU A 384 -6.76 2.55 -20.89
N ASP A 385 -6.18 1.89 -21.88
CA ASP A 385 -6.25 0.43 -22.04
C ASP A 385 -4.88 -0.16 -21.74
N ASN A 386 -4.84 -1.20 -20.93
CA ASN A 386 -3.64 -1.97 -20.62
C ASN A 386 -3.89 -3.45 -20.88
N VAL A 387 -2.98 -4.09 -21.60
CA VAL A 387 -2.89 -5.56 -21.74
C VAL A 387 -1.51 -5.98 -21.28
N GLY A 388 -1.46 -7.02 -20.44
CA GLY A 388 -0.21 -7.57 -19.95
C GLY A 388 -0.24 -9.09 -19.87
N ALA A 389 0.93 -9.69 -20.00
CA ALA A 389 1.09 -11.14 -19.81
C ALA A 389 2.41 -11.43 -19.11
N TYR A 390 2.43 -12.47 -18.30
CA TYR A 390 3.65 -12.95 -17.67
C TYR A 390 3.75 -14.47 -17.66
N VAL A 391 4.97 -14.94 -17.52
CA VAL A 391 5.30 -16.33 -17.27
C VAL A 391 6.52 -16.40 -16.37
N GLN A 392 6.53 -17.37 -15.46
CA GLN A 392 7.71 -17.74 -14.67
C GLN A 392 7.79 -19.24 -14.52
N ALA A 393 9.00 -19.78 -14.41
CA ALA A 393 9.26 -21.16 -14.08
C ALA A 393 9.88 -21.24 -12.69
N ILE A 394 9.28 -22.01 -11.79
CA ILE A 394 9.83 -22.30 -10.48
C ILE A 394 10.56 -23.63 -10.61
N ILE A 395 11.89 -23.57 -10.65
CA ILE A 395 12.77 -24.73 -10.89
C ILE A 395 13.46 -25.10 -9.58
N ARG A 396 13.36 -26.36 -9.16
CA ARG A 396 13.98 -26.91 -7.94
C ARG A 396 14.99 -28.00 -8.32
N PRO A 397 16.23 -27.63 -8.71
CA PRO A 397 17.26 -28.63 -9.08
C PRO A 397 17.65 -29.55 -7.92
N SER A 398 17.47 -29.08 -6.69
CA SER A 398 17.63 -29.82 -5.45
C SER A 398 16.74 -29.25 -4.36
N GLU A 399 16.64 -29.91 -3.22
CA GLU A 399 15.91 -29.40 -2.05
C GLU A 399 16.48 -28.08 -1.51
N SER A 400 17.77 -27.83 -1.72
CA SER A 400 18.45 -26.63 -1.24
C SER A 400 18.49 -25.48 -2.24
N VAL A 401 18.14 -25.71 -3.52
CA VAL A 401 18.27 -24.70 -4.58
C VAL A 401 16.93 -24.49 -5.29
N LYS A 402 16.57 -23.23 -5.46
CA LYS A 402 15.41 -22.82 -6.25
C LYS A 402 15.81 -21.66 -7.16
N ILE A 403 15.43 -21.74 -8.43
CA ILE A 403 15.69 -20.72 -9.45
C ILE A 403 14.37 -20.36 -10.10
N VAL A 404 14.09 -19.07 -10.23
CA VAL A 404 12.83 -18.58 -10.82
C VAL A 404 13.14 -17.54 -11.90
N PRO A 405 13.38 -17.96 -13.15
CA PRO A 405 13.30 -17.06 -14.29
C PRO A 405 11.86 -16.66 -14.54
N GLY A 406 11.65 -15.40 -14.83
CA GLY A 406 10.35 -14.82 -15.11
C GLY A 406 10.42 -13.77 -16.21
N TRP A 407 9.32 -13.54 -16.86
CA TRP A 407 9.18 -12.53 -17.89
C TRP A 407 7.76 -11.97 -17.90
N ARG A 408 7.67 -10.65 -18.10
CA ARG A 408 6.42 -9.94 -18.27
C ARG A 408 6.52 -8.97 -19.43
N ALA A 409 5.42 -8.73 -20.13
CA ALA A 409 5.27 -7.62 -21.05
C ALA A 409 3.92 -6.95 -20.90
N ASP A 410 3.91 -5.62 -21.03
CA ASP A 410 2.71 -4.78 -21.02
C ASP A 410 2.66 -3.91 -22.26
N LYS A 411 1.45 -3.63 -22.74
CA LYS A 411 1.16 -2.68 -23.81
C LYS A 411 0.02 -1.77 -23.38
N PHE A 412 0.15 -0.49 -23.75
CA PHE A 412 -0.82 0.55 -23.43
C PHE A 412 -1.35 1.20 -24.69
N SER A 413 -2.61 1.61 -24.64
CA SER A 413 -3.25 2.49 -25.62
C SER A 413 -4.27 3.39 -24.91
N GLY A 414 -4.70 4.43 -25.58
CA GLY A 414 -5.70 5.33 -25.02
C GLY A 414 -5.88 6.58 -25.88
N HIS A 415 -6.92 7.34 -25.55
CA HIS A 415 -7.18 8.61 -26.19
C HIS A 415 -7.69 9.63 -25.17
N SER A 416 -7.54 10.91 -25.47
CA SER A 416 -8.05 12.00 -24.68
C SER A 416 -8.83 12.96 -25.55
N THR A 417 -10.00 13.40 -25.08
CA THR A 417 -10.74 14.52 -25.64
C THR A 417 -10.39 15.74 -24.80
N LEU A 418 -9.75 16.72 -25.44
CA LEU A 418 -9.26 17.91 -24.78
C LEU A 418 -10.37 18.94 -24.60
N MET A 419 -10.40 19.62 -23.48
CA MET A 419 -11.31 20.74 -23.21
C MET A 419 -11.21 21.85 -24.29
N ALA A 420 -10.01 22.12 -24.78
CA ALA A 420 -9.75 23.12 -25.83
C ALA A 420 -10.26 22.71 -27.22
N GLY A 421 -10.90 21.55 -27.34
CA GLY A 421 -11.28 20.92 -28.60
C GLY A 421 -10.14 20.09 -29.20
N GLY A 422 -10.52 19.09 -29.99
CA GLY A 422 -9.58 18.14 -30.58
C GLY A 422 -9.37 16.88 -29.71
N SER A 423 -8.50 16.02 -30.19
CA SER A 423 -8.17 14.74 -29.52
C SER A 423 -6.66 14.53 -29.50
N ALA A 424 -6.21 13.86 -28.45
CA ALA A 424 -4.84 13.36 -28.32
C ALA A 424 -4.87 11.85 -28.12
N ARG A 425 -3.80 11.18 -28.48
CA ARG A 425 -3.63 9.75 -28.25
C ARG A 425 -2.53 9.50 -27.27
N LEU A 426 -2.70 8.49 -26.44
CA LEU A 426 -1.59 7.97 -25.65
C LEU A 426 -0.48 7.58 -26.61
N GLN A 427 0.75 8.03 -26.33
CA GLN A 427 1.90 7.65 -27.17
C GLN A 427 2.07 6.13 -27.17
N ASP A 428 2.55 5.57 -28.27
CA ASP A 428 2.83 4.13 -28.35
C ASP A 428 4.19 3.83 -27.71
N TYR A 429 4.17 3.25 -26.52
CA TYR A 429 5.37 2.74 -25.83
C TYR A 429 5.85 1.39 -26.40
N GLY A 430 5.11 0.78 -27.34
CA GLY A 430 5.33 -0.60 -27.76
C GLY A 430 5.08 -1.61 -26.64
N TRP A 431 5.67 -2.80 -26.74
CA TRP A 431 5.68 -3.79 -25.68
C TRP A 431 6.79 -3.51 -24.67
N ILE A 432 6.44 -3.13 -23.45
CA ILE A 432 7.38 -2.88 -22.36
C ILE A 432 7.74 -4.22 -21.72
N ARG A 433 8.98 -4.66 -21.93
CA ARG A 433 9.47 -5.98 -21.51
C ARG A 433 10.17 -5.94 -20.17
N GLN A 434 9.82 -6.86 -19.28
CA GLN A 434 10.28 -6.91 -17.90
C GLN A 434 10.84 -8.30 -17.55
N PRO A 435 12.07 -8.62 -17.97
CA PRO A 435 12.73 -9.86 -17.55
C PRO A 435 13.03 -9.83 -16.06
N LYS A 436 12.97 -11.02 -15.42
CA LYS A 436 13.19 -11.22 -13.98
C LYS A 436 13.94 -12.51 -13.74
N LEU A 437 14.76 -12.53 -12.69
CA LEU A 437 15.45 -13.72 -12.24
C LEU A 437 15.58 -13.69 -10.72
N SER A 438 15.20 -14.76 -10.07
CA SER A 438 15.40 -14.94 -8.63
C SER A 438 16.06 -16.28 -8.37
N MET A 439 16.93 -16.32 -7.37
CA MET A 439 17.63 -17.53 -6.94
C MET A 439 17.64 -17.60 -5.42
N VAL A 440 17.50 -18.82 -4.91
CA VAL A 440 17.60 -19.15 -3.49
C VAL A 440 18.52 -20.33 -3.31
N TYR A 441 19.33 -20.24 -2.26
CA TYR A 441 20.14 -21.34 -1.76
C TYR A 441 19.97 -21.49 -0.25
N ASN A 442 19.55 -22.67 0.18
CA ASN A 442 19.37 -23.04 1.59
C ASN A 442 20.51 -23.97 2.01
N PRO A 443 21.66 -23.45 2.50
CA PRO A 443 22.76 -24.30 2.97
C PRO A 443 22.40 -25.07 4.22
N ALA A 444 21.45 -24.64 5.00
CA ALA A 444 20.93 -25.31 6.19
C ALA A 444 19.45 -24.91 6.40
N ALA A 445 18.70 -25.68 7.17
CA ALA A 445 17.29 -25.40 7.49
C ALA A 445 17.08 -24.04 8.21
N SER A 446 18.11 -23.50 8.86
CA SER A 446 18.07 -22.21 9.54
C SER A 446 18.59 -21.05 8.70
N VAL A 447 19.09 -21.26 7.47
CA VAL A 447 19.76 -20.24 6.66
C VAL A 447 19.25 -20.29 5.23
N SER A 448 18.75 -19.15 4.73
CA SER A 448 18.41 -18.96 3.31
C SER A 448 19.16 -17.76 2.75
N LEU A 449 19.90 -18.00 1.67
CA LEU A 449 20.55 -16.96 0.88
C LEU A 449 19.73 -16.72 -0.39
N TYR A 450 19.56 -15.47 -0.80
CA TYR A 450 18.82 -15.15 -2.01
C TYR A 450 19.43 -14.02 -2.81
N ALA A 451 19.19 -14.05 -4.11
CA ALA A 451 19.55 -13.00 -5.04
C ALA A 451 18.43 -12.78 -6.04
N ASN A 452 18.16 -11.52 -6.35
CA ASN A 452 17.12 -11.09 -7.27
C ASN A 452 17.65 -10.06 -8.26
N TRP A 453 17.17 -10.16 -9.48
CA TRP A 453 17.33 -9.15 -10.51
C TRP A 453 16.04 -9.06 -11.32
N GLY A 454 15.60 -7.83 -11.63
CA GLY A 454 14.40 -7.68 -12.44
C GLY A 454 14.18 -6.25 -12.91
N ARG A 455 13.30 -6.10 -13.90
CA ARG A 455 12.86 -4.82 -14.44
C ARG A 455 11.40 -4.56 -14.13
N THR A 456 11.09 -3.30 -13.89
CA THR A 456 9.74 -2.72 -13.84
C THR A 456 9.74 -1.43 -14.65
N PHE A 457 8.60 -0.79 -14.79
CA PHE A 457 8.49 0.42 -15.60
C PHE A 457 7.57 1.45 -14.97
N GLN A 458 7.71 2.70 -15.43
CA GLN A 458 6.76 3.78 -15.19
C GLN A 458 6.30 4.34 -16.53
N VAL A 459 5.00 4.56 -16.67
CA VAL A 459 4.37 5.32 -17.75
C VAL A 459 3.47 6.38 -17.16
N LEU A 460 3.28 7.48 -17.87
CA LEU A 460 2.37 8.53 -17.49
C LEU A 460 0.97 8.19 -17.97
N THR A 461 0.01 8.15 -17.05
CA THR A 461 -1.36 7.70 -17.32
C THR A 461 -2.42 8.72 -16.99
N GLY A 462 -2.08 9.80 -16.26
CA GLY A 462 -3.03 10.80 -15.80
C GLY A 462 -3.41 11.83 -16.86
N SER A 463 -4.57 12.46 -16.69
CA SER A 463 -5.00 13.62 -17.49
C SER A 463 -3.99 14.75 -17.46
N GLY A 464 -3.85 15.45 -18.58
CA GLY A 464 -2.85 16.50 -18.73
C GLY A 464 -1.42 15.99 -18.68
N ALA A 465 -1.23 14.67 -18.59
CA ALA A 465 0.08 14.06 -18.70
C ALA A 465 0.62 14.27 -20.14
N PRO A 466 1.91 14.54 -20.28
CA PRO A 466 2.53 14.68 -21.60
C PRO A 466 2.48 13.40 -22.45
N ALA A 467 1.94 12.31 -21.90
CA ALA A 467 1.76 11.04 -22.60
C ALA A 467 0.63 11.02 -23.64
N TYR A 468 -0.39 11.89 -23.48
CA TYR A 468 -1.46 12.04 -24.48
C TYR A 468 -1.07 13.14 -25.45
N LEU A 469 -0.58 12.75 -26.62
CA LEU A 469 0.06 13.62 -27.60
C LEU A 469 -0.90 13.99 -28.73
N ALA A 470 -0.91 15.26 -29.09
CA ALA A 470 -1.48 15.70 -30.36
C ALA A 470 -0.56 15.24 -31.53
N PRO A 471 -1.14 15.10 -32.75
CA PRO A 471 -0.32 14.71 -33.91
C PRO A 471 0.91 15.58 -34.09
N GLY A 472 2.07 14.95 -34.26
CA GLY A 472 3.34 15.65 -34.49
C GLY A 472 4.10 16.10 -33.25
N GLN A 473 3.59 15.85 -32.05
CA GLN A 473 4.37 16.09 -30.81
C GLN A 473 5.43 14.99 -30.60
N ALA A 474 6.54 15.37 -29.98
CA ALA A 474 7.62 14.45 -29.66
C ALA A 474 7.22 13.41 -28.65
N THR A 475 7.60 12.16 -28.85
CA THR A 475 7.41 11.04 -27.93
C THR A 475 8.57 10.95 -26.93
N PHE A 476 8.35 10.22 -25.85
CA PHE A 476 9.39 9.88 -24.86
C PHE A 476 9.25 8.41 -24.44
N ASP A 477 10.34 7.81 -24.03
CA ASP A 477 10.37 6.41 -23.62
C ASP A 477 9.68 6.19 -22.27
N ALA A 478 9.18 4.97 -22.05
CA ALA A 478 8.80 4.55 -20.71
C ALA A 478 10.05 4.54 -19.81
N SER A 479 9.89 5.02 -18.58
CA SER A 479 10.95 4.88 -17.58
C SER A 479 11.14 3.42 -17.24
N ILE A 480 12.35 2.90 -17.31
CA ILE A 480 12.71 1.53 -16.94
C ILE A 480 13.47 1.56 -15.63
N ASN A 481 12.94 0.83 -14.64
CA ASN A 481 13.55 0.65 -13.35
C ASN A 481 14.16 -0.75 -13.27
N THR A 482 15.46 -0.86 -13.06
CA THR A 482 16.21 -2.12 -12.95
C THR A 482 16.63 -2.33 -11.50
N GLY A 483 16.08 -3.35 -10.86
CA GLY A 483 16.34 -3.69 -9.47
C GLY A 483 17.26 -4.88 -9.32
N LYS A 484 18.08 -4.84 -8.25
CA LYS A 484 18.94 -5.94 -7.78
C LYS A 484 18.82 -6.02 -6.27
N GLU A 485 18.79 -7.23 -5.73
CA GLU A 485 18.77 -7.47 -4.30
C GLU A 485 19.51 -8.75 -3.97
N VAL A 486 20.26 -8.73 -2.88
CA VAL A 486 20.82 -9.92 -2.25
C VAL A 486 20.47 -9.90 -0.77
N GLY A 487 20.19 -11.05 -0.19
CA GLY A 487 19.84 -11.10 1.21
C GLY A 487 20.09 -12.46 1.85
N ILE A 488 20.04 -12.44 3.16
CA ILE A 488 20.10 -13.62 4.02
C ILE A 488 18.92 -13.59 4.99
N LYS A 489 18.26 -14.72 5.14
CA LYS A 489 17.33 -15.00 6.22
C LYS A 489 17.96 -16.06 7.12
N PHE A 490 17.94 -15.80 8.43
CA PHE A 490 18.54 -16.63 9.43
C PHE A 490 17.58 -16.85 10.60
N LYS A 491 17.46 -18.12 11.04
CA LYS A 491 16.64 -18.53 12.19
C LYS A 491 17.57 -19.09 13.29
N PRO A 492 18.12 -18.22 14.17
CA PRO A 492 19.04 -18.63 15.22
C PRO A 492 18.40 -19.51 16.30
N ALA A 493 17.07 -19.40 16.47
CA ALA A 493 16.29 -20.15 17.43
C ALA A 493 14.86 -20.41 16.88
N PRO A 494 14.09 -21.35 17.45
CA PRO A 494 12.76 -21.74 16.93
C PRO A 494 11.77 -20.60 16.76
N HIS A 495 11.86 -19.55 17.57
CA HIS A 495 10.95 -18.39 17.55
C HIS A 495 11.66 -17.08 17.24
N THR A 496 12.82 -17.14 16.59
CA THR A 496 13.57 -15.94 16.24
C THR A 496 13.92 -15.96 14.76
N GLU A 497 13.62 -14.90 14.07
CA GLU A 497 13.97 -14.69 12.67
C GLU A 497 14.75 -13.39 12.49
N MET A 498 15.76 -13.43 11.64
CA MET A 498 16.53 -12.26 11.22
C MET A 498 16.60 -12.23 9.69
N ARG A 499 16.49 -11.04 9.13
CA ARG A 499 16.71 -10.80 7.70
C ARG A 499 17.63 -9.59 7.51
N LEU A 500 18.60 -9.75 6.64
CA LEU A 500 19.44 -8.67 6.14
C LEU A 500 19.37 -8.70 4.61
N ALA A 501 19.04 -7.58 3.99
CA ALA A 501 18.96 -7.42 2.55
C ALA A 501 19.69 -6.16 2.12
N ALA A 502 20.50 -6.25 1.06
CA ALA A 502 21.07 -5.10 0.35
C ALA A 502 20.46 -5.02 -1.05
N TRP A 503 20.02 -3.83 -1.45
CA TRP A 503 19.31 -3.64 -2.69
C TRP A 503 19.73 -2.35 -3.40
N ARG A 504 19.53 -2.35 -4.73
CA ARG A 504 19.71 -1.17 -5.57
C ARG A 504 18.72 -1.18 -6.72
N GLN A 505 18.21 -0.01 -7.06
CA GLN A 505 17.32 0.24 -8.19
C GLN A 505 17.82 1.46 -8.98
N ASP A 506 18.05 1.29 -10.27
CA ASP A 506 18.44 2.34 -11.20
C ASP A 506 17.26 2.57 -12.17
N ALA A 507 16.77 3.81 -12.27
CA ALA A 507 15.68 4.18 -13.17
C ALA A 507 16.17 5.15 -14.26
N THR A 508 15.65 4.96 -15.49
CA THR A 508 15.89 5.83 -16.62
C THR A 508 14.67 6.70 -16.88
N GLY A 509 14.86 7.97 -17.20
CA GLY A 509 13.75 8.86 -17.59
C GLY A 509 12.62 8.94 -16.56
N GLU A 510 12.94 8.87 -15.27
CA GLU A 510 11.95 8.89 -14.21
C GLU A 510 11.23 10.23 -14.14
N VAL A 511 9.94 10.19 -13.86
CA VAL A 511 9.08 11.36 -13.74
C VAL A 511 8.33 11.36 -12.43
N ALA A 512 8.08 12.55 -11.91
CA ALA A 512 7.28 12.77 -10.72
C ALA A 512 6.12 13.72 -11.02
N ASN A 513 5.01 13.53 -10.36
CA ASN A 513 3.85 14.40 -10.46
C ASN A 513 3.90 15.43 -9.32
N MET A 514 3.77 16.70 -9.64
CA MET A 514 3.70 17.80 -8.68
C MET A 514 2.23 18.07 -8.29
N PRO A 515 1.78 17.68 -7.10
CA PRO A 515 0.35 17.76 -6.74
C PRO A 515 -0.21 19.19 -6.75
N ALA A 516 0.58 20.15 -6.29
CA ALA A 516 0.16 21.54 -6.21
C ALA A 516 -0.11 22.14 -7.60
N THR A 517 0.74 21.85 -8.55
CA THR A 517 0.62 22.37 -9.92
C THR A 517 -0.18 21.44 -10.84
N GLY A 518 -0.26 20.14 -10.50
CA GLY A 518 -0.77 19.08 -11.37
C GLY A 518 0.08 18.88 -12.61
N THR A 519 1.34 19.33 -12.58
CA THR A 519 2.30 19.15 -13.66
C THR A 519 3.21 17.96 -13.38
N THR A 520 3.86 17.47 -14.41
CA THR A 520 4.87 16.44 -14.33
C THR A 520 6.25 17.07 -14.42
N VAL A 521 7.17 16.64 -13.56
CA VAL A 521 8.59 17.02 -13.61
C VAL A 521 9.43 15.81 -13.90
N GLY A 522 10.43 15.95 -14.75
CA GLY A 522 11.42 14.92 -15.02
C GLY A 522 12.42 14.86 -13.87
N LEU A 523 12.57 13.69 -13.24
CA LEU A 523 13.66 13.38 -12.32
C LEU A 523 14.88 12.83 -13.05
N GLY A 524 14.72 12.50 -14.34
CA GLY A 524 15.78 11.98 -15.19
C GLY A 524 16.25 10.57 -14.81
N GLU A 525 17.55 10.34 -14.81
CA GLU A 525 18.12 9.09 -14.32
C GLU A 525 18.29 9.18 -12.81
N THR A 526 17.75 8.20 -12.10
CA THR A 526 17.83 8.15 -10.63
C THR A 526 18.41 6.82 -10.16
N ARG A 527 18.97 6.85 -8.97
CA ARG A 527 19.46 5.66 -8.26
C ARG A 527 18.90 5.62 -6.85
N ARG A 528 18.42 4.47 -6.46
CA ARG A 528 18.01 4.15 -5.10
C ARG A 528 18.76 2.93 -4.63
N GLU A 529 19.34 3.00 -3.44
CA GLU A 529 20.04 1.89 -2.83
C GLU A 529 19.83 1.88 -1.33
N GLY A 530 19.95 0.71 -0.71
CA GLY A 530 19.75 0.60 0.72
C GLY A 530 20.07 -0.78 1.28
N VAL A 531 20.01 -0.81 2.61
CA VAL A 531 20.15 -2.02 3.41
C VAL A 531 18.99 -2.09 4.39
N ASP A 532 18.29 -3.21 4.41
CA ASP A 532 17.18 -3.50 5.30
C ASP A 532 17.60 -4.56 6.31
N LEU A 533 17.55 -4.23 7.59
CA LEU A 533 17.72 -5.17 8.71
C LEU A 533 16.36 -5.37 9.39
N GLN A 534 16.04 -6.61 9.69
CA GLN A 534 14.83 -6.97 10.43
C GLN A 534 15.14 -8.11 11.39
N VAL A 535 14.57 -8.01 12.58
CA VAL A 535 14.65 -9.05 13.62
C VAL A 535 13.29 -9.18 14.26
N SER A 536 12.84 -10.39 14.48
CA SER A 536 11.66 -10.68 15.29
C SER A 536 11.89 -11.93 16.13
N GLY A 537 11.27 -11.99 17.29
CA GLY A 537 11.39 -13.14 18.16
C GLY A 537 10.44 -13.12 19.34
N GLN A 538 10.29 -14.30 19.96
CA GLN A 538 9.51 -14.46 21.17
C GLN A 538 10.39 -14.94 22.31
N VAL A 539 10.30 -14.28 23.47
CA VAL A 539 11.07 -14.59 24.66
C VAL A 539 10.12 -15.20 25.71
N ALA A 540 10.52 -16.38 26.25
CA ALA A 540 9.79 -17.10 27.29
C ALA A 540 8.28 -17.32 27.01
N GLY A 541 7.88 -17.35 25.75
CA GLY A 541 6.48 -17.53 25.34
C GLY A 541 5.52 -16.37 25.70
N LYS A 542 6.03 -15.26 26.27
CA LYS A 542 5.23 -14.15 26.78
C LYS A 542 5.59 -12.79 26.21
N LEU A 543 6.80 -12.60 25.71
CA LEU A 543 7.27 -11.33 25.20
C LEU A 543 7.60 -11.48 23.72
N ASP A 544 6.80 -10.89 22.87
CA ASP A 544 7.05 -10.78 21.44
C ASP A 544 7.83 -9.49 21.16
N LEU A 545 8.94 -9.58 20.45
CA LEU A 545 9.83 -8.47 20.11
C LEU A 545 10.02 -8.41 18.60
N TRP A 546 10.01 -7.20 18.04
CA TRP A 546 10.40 -6.99 16.65
C TRP A 546 11.11 -5.64 16.49
N ALA A 547 12.02 -5.60 15.55
CA ALA A 547 12.69 -4.36 15.16
C ALA A 547 13.07 -4.42 13.69
N SER A 548 13.02 -3.28 13.03
CA SER A 548 13.54 -3.10 11.68
C SER A 548 14.26 -1.77 11.54
N HIS A 549 15.26 -1.75 10.68
CA HIS A 549 15.99 -0.55 10.32
C HIS A 549 16.35 -0.61 8.84
N SER A 550 15.88 0.37 8.09
CA SER A 550 16.19 0.54 6.67
C SER A 550 17.04 1.78 6.50
N LEU A 551 18.25 1.60 6.02
CA LEU A 551 19.11 2.68 5.54
C LEU A 551 18.95 2.76 4.03
N GLN A 552 18.69 3.95 3.51
CA GLN A 552 18.47 4.14 2.08
C GLN A 552 18.97 5.49 1.59
N LYS A 553 19.34 5.54 0.32
CA LYS A 553 19.70 6.75 -0.40
C LYS A 553 19.00 6.74 -1.75
N ALA A 554 18.39 7.86 -2.10
CA ALA A 554 17.85 8.10 -3.44
C ALA A 554 18.50 9.35 -4.00
N GLU A 555 19.11 9.25 -5.18
CA GLU A 555 19.83 10.35 -5.82
C GLU A 555 19.51 10.48 -7.30
N VAL A 556 19.56 11.70 -7.79
CA VAL A 556 19.54 12.02 -9.20
C VAL A 556 20.92 11.70 -9.78
N VAL A 557 20.98 10.83 -10.78
CA VAL A 557 22.24 10.50 -11.49
C VAL A 557 22.45 11.48 -12.63
N LYS A 558 21.36 11.81 -13.36
CA LYS A 558 21.43 12.73 -14.50
C LYS A 558 20.07 13.41 -14.71
N ALA A 559 20.02 14.67 -14.41
CA ALA A 559 18.93 15.58 -14.77
C ALA A 559 19.43 17.03 -14.73
N PHE A 560 18.60 17.93 -15.26
CA PHE A 560 18.89 19.37 -15.31
C PHE A 560 17.62 20.15 -14.90
N THR A 561 17.80 21.29 -14.26
CA THR A 561 16.72 22.25 -14.06
C THR A 561 16.28 22.86 -15.38
N ALA A 562 15.13 23.54 -15.40
CA ALA A 562 14.69 24.29 -16.58
C ALA A 562 15.69 25.37 -17.02
N ALA A 563 16.52 25.87 -16.09
CA ALA A 563 17.60 26.83 -16.37
C ALA A 563 18.92 26.15 -16.82
N GLY A 564 18.95 24.83 -16.97
CA GLY A 564 20.12 24.07 -17.43
C GLY A 564 21.14 23.72 -16.34
N ALA A 565 20.87 24.00 -15.06
CA ALA A 565 21.75 23.61 -13.96
C ALA A 565 21.65 22.10 -13.70
N SER A 566 22.79 21.42 -13.48
CA SER A 566 22.84 19.99 -13.20
C SER A 566 22.25 19.67 -11.83
N LEU A 567 21.41 18.64 -11.78
CA LEU A 567 20.87 18.04 -10.55
C LEU A 567 21.63 16.77 -10.13
N ALA A 568 22.69 16.38 -10.81
CA ALA A 568 23.47 15.18 -10.51
C ALA A 568 24.02 15.22 -9.07
N GLY A 569 23.82 14.13 -8.34
CA GLY A 569 24.21 14.00 -6.92
C GLY A 569 23.23 14.61 -5.92
N LYS A 570 22.15 15.28 -6.37
CA LYS A 570 21.09 15.76 -5.49
C LYS A 570 20.23 14.60 -5.01
N GLU A 571 19.78 14.66 -3.76
CA GLU A 571 18.87 13.66 -3.20
C GLU A 571 17.47 13.83 -3.79
N VAL A 572 16.79 12.72 -4.06
CA VAL A 572 15.38 12.76 -4.45
C VAL A 572 14.58 13.28 -3.24
N PHE A 573 13.81 14.34 -3.44
CA PHE A 573 13.05 14.99 -2.37
C PHE A 573 11.98 14.09 -1.75
N SER A 574 11.54 14.43 -0.55
CA SER A 574 10.58 13.66 0.28
C SER A 574 11.02 12.22 0.57
N THR A 575 12.31 11.94 0.57
CA THR A 575 12.87 10.60 0.80
C THR A 575 13.81 10.61 2.00
N PRO A 576 13.41 10.04 3.16
CA PRO A 576 14.27 9.98 4.33
C PRO A 576 15.40 8.97 4.13
N ARG A 577 16.57 9.23 4.70
CA ARG A 577 17.73 8.34 4.63
C ARG A 577 17.61 7.09 5.50
N TYR A 578 16.76 7.13 6.52
CA TYR A 578 16.48 5.94 7.33
C TYR A 578 15.03 5.90 7.77
N ILE A 579 14.54 4.69 7.95
CA ILE A 579 13.24 4.39 8.53
C ILE A 579 13.45 3.23 9.51
N SER A 580 12.94 3.39 10.74
CA SER A 580 13.05 2.38 11.78
C SER A 580 11.69 2.14 12.41
N THR A 581 11.40 0.87 12.70
CA THR A 581 10.26 0.47 13.51
C THR A 581 10.72 -0.55 14.55
N ALA A 582 10.17 -0.49 15.74
CA ALA A 582 10.43 -1.49 16.77
C ALA A 582 9.20 -1.62 17.65
N GLY A 583 9.01 -2.79 18.24
CA GLY A 583 7.94 -2.98 19.20
C GLY A 583 8.17 -4.16 20.12
N ALA A 584 7.46 -4.13 21.22
CA ALA A 584 7.41 -5.15 22.23
C ALA A 584 5.96 -5.37 22.66
N GLU A 585 5.56 -6.61 22.77
CA GLU A 585 4.25 -7.00 23.27
C GLU A 585 4.40 -8.03 24.37
N TYR A 586 3.93 -7.69 25.58
CA TYR A 586 4.06 -8.51 26.77
C TYR A 586 2.70 -9.06 27.22
N ARG A 587 2.58 -10.38 27.27
CA ARG A 587 1.44 -11.11 27.82
C ARG A 587 1.66 -11.30 29.31
N ALA A 588 1.19 -10.34 30.13
CA ALA A 588 1.32 -10.40 31.57
C ALA A 588 0.47 -11.53 32.19
N SER A 589 -0.70 -11.77 31.58
CA SER A 589 -1.59 -12.92 31.91
C SER A 589 -2.43 -13.28 30.68
N ASP A 590 -3.28 -14.31 30.81
CA ASP A 590 -4.24 -14.68 29.77
C ASP A 590 -5.26 -13.56 29.47
N ARG A 591 -5.43 -12.62 30.41
CA ARG A 591 -6.37 -11.50 30.29
C ARG A 591 -5.71 -10.17 29.97
N LEU A 592 -4.41 -10.02 30.23
CA LEU A 592 -3.76 -8.70 30.17
C LEU A 592 -2.54 -8.72 29.26
N ARG A 593 -2.55 -7.86 28.27
CA ARG A 593 -1.49 -7.65 27.30
C ARG A 593 -1.09 -6.17 27.24
N PHE A 594 0.19 -5.89 27.20
CA PHE A 594 0.75 -4.56 27.01
C PHE A 594 1.53 -4.52 25.71
N GLY A 595 1.40 -3.44 24.97
CA GLY A 595 2.18 -3.15 23.77
C GLY A 595 2.92 -1.82 23.90
N LEU A 596 4.12 -1.78 23.34
CA LEU A 596 4.88 -0.56 23.12
C LEU A 596 5.49 -0.67 21.74
N GLN A 597 5.27 0.33 20.89
CA GLN A 597 5.86 0.39 19.56
C GLN A 597 6.47 1.76 19.30
N GLY A 598 7.50 1.79 18.48
CA GLY A 598 8.19 3.00 18.06
C GLY A 598 8.37 3.04 16.56
N ARG A 599 8.23 4.24 16.00
CA ARG A 599 8.50 4.55 14.60
C ARG A 599 9.39 5.78 14.52
N ALA A 600 10.42 5.70 13.67
CA ALA A 600 11.34 6.81 13.44
C ALA A 600 11.67 6.92 11.95
N GLN A 601 11.86 8.12 11.48
CA GLN A 601 12.43 8.39 10.16
C GLN A 601 13.36 9.60 10.21
N GLY A 602 14.32 9.63 9.27
CA GLY A 602 15.19 10.78 9.06
C GLY A 602 14.45 11.95 8.42
N ASP A 603 15.04 13.10 8.46
CA ASP A 603 14.65 14.25 7.67
C ASP A 603 14.97 14.05 6.18
N TYR A 604 14.29 14.83 5.32
CA TYR A 604 14.42 14.77 3.87
C TYR A 604 14.36 16.18 3.25
N PHE A 605 14.97 16.33 2.07
CA PHE A 605 14.81 17.53 1.25
C PHE A 605 13.39 17.63 0.68
N ILE A 606 12.89 18.85 0.50
CA ILE A 606 11.54 19.14 0.02
C ILE A 606 11.51 19.69 -1.41
N ASP A 607 12.68 19.88 -2.02
CA ASP A 607 12.85 20.43 -3.36
C ASP A 607 13.93 19.68 -4.14
N SER A 608 13.84 19.67 -5.46
CA SER A 608 14.80 18.96 -6.34
C SER A 608 16.21 19.50 -6.28
N PRO A 609 16.47 20.84 -6.17
CA PRO A 609 17.82 21.38 -6.01
C PRO A 609 18.45 21.12 -4.64
N ASN A 610 17.67 20.69 -3.63
CA ASN A 610 18.07 20.50 -2.23
C ASN A 610 18.53 21.81 -1.56
N GLU A 611 17.82 22.90 -1.81
CA GLU A 611 18.17 24.25 -1.32
C GLU A 611 17.26 24.72 -0.18
N GLN A 612 16.05 24.16 -0.06
CA GLN A 612 15.04 24.59 0.92
C GLN A 612 15.18 23.95 2.31
N GLY A 613 16.26 23.18 2.54
CA GLY A 613 16.50 22.50 3.80
C GLY A 613 15.87 21.12 3.91
N LYS A 614 16.00 20.53 5.10
CA LYS A 614 15.49 19.20 5.43
C LYS A 614 14.45 19.28 6.53
N PHE A 615 13.37 18.49 6.38
CA PHE A 615 12.23 18.44 7.28
C PHE A 615 11.70 17.01 7.43
N GLY A 616 10.69 16.83 8.28
CA GLY A 616 9.91 15.57 8.34
C GLY A 616 10.56 14.46 9.17
N GLY A 617 11.68 14.71 9.85
CA GLY A 617 12.30 13.77 10.76
C GLY A 617 11.57 13.68 12.09
N PHE A 618 11.33 12.45 12.59
CA PHE A 618 10.69 12.25 13.89
C PHE A 618 11.05 10.90 14.53
N VAL A 619 10.76 10.81 15.83
CA VAL A 619 10.69 9.57 16.61
C VAL A 619 9.40 9.62 17.41
N LEU A 620 8.52 8.64 17.20
CA LEU A 620 7.22 8.51 17.88
C LEU A 620 7.15 7.19 18.62
N PHE A 621 6.46 7.17 19.75
CA PHE A 621 6.17 5.97 20.52
C PHE A 621 4.68 5.90 20.80
N ASP A 622 4.11 4.69 20.61
CA ASP A 622 2.72 4.38 20.91
C ASP A 622 2.67 3.26 21.95
N ALA A 623 1.72 3.35 22.87
CA ALA A 623 1.48 2.33 23.88
C ALA A 623 0.07 1.76 23.76
N SER A 624 -0.07 0.49 24.00
CA SER A 624 -1.38 -0.19 24.01
C SER A 624 -1.54 -1.10 25.23
N LEU A 625 -2.79 -1.26 25.63
CA LEU A 625 -3.20 -2.20 26.68
C LEU A 625 -4.47 -2.90 26.21
N ARG A 626 -4.48 -4.21 26.25
CA ARG A 626 -5.69 -5.02 26.07
C ARG A 626 -6.04 -5.74 27.36
N TYR A 627 -7.29 -5.59 27.80
CA TYR A 627 -7.84 -6.34 28.90
C TYR A 627 -9.03 -7.18 28.43
N ARG A 628 -8.91 -8.49 28.53
CA ARG A 628 -9.98 -9.43 28.19
C ARG A 628 -10.97 -9.53 29.36
N LEU A 629 -12.16 -8.99 29.18
CA LEU A 629 -13.26 -9.06 30.15
C LEU A 629 -13.82 -10.49 30.25
N SER A 630 -13.97 -11.14 29.10
CA SER A 630 -14.46 -12.53 28.98
C SER A 630 -13.82 -13.15 27.72
N GLU A 631 -14.16 -14.39 27.40
CA GLU A 631 -13.76 -15.03 26.15
C GLU A 631 -14.30 -14.29 24.89
N ARG A 632 -15.39 -13.53 25.09
CA ARG A 632 -16.11 -12.85 23.99
C ARG A 632 -15.95 -11.34 23.99
N ALA A 633 -15.32 -10.75 24.99
CA ALA A 633 -15.23 -9.29 25.08
C ALA A 633 -13.85 -8.84 25.59
N SER A 634 -13.33 -7.78 25.01
CA SER A 634 -12.11 -7.09 25.47
C SER A 634 -12.26 -5.57 25.40
N ILE A 635 -11.53 -4.88 26.28
CA ILE A 635 -11.29 -3.45 26.20
C ILE A 635 -9.85 -3.24 25.77
N ASP A 636 -9.68 -2.40 24.76
CA ASP A 636 -8.38 -1.97 24.28
C ASP A 636 -8.20 -0.47 24.55
N VAL A 637 -7.06 -0.09 25.09
CA VAL A 637 -6.66 1.30 25.27
C VAL A 637 -5.40 1.52 24.47
N GLN A 638 -5.39 2.52 23.61
CA GLN A 638 -4.21 2.91 22.82
C GLN A 638 -3.89 4.38 23.09
N VAL A 639 -2.62 4.68 23.32
CA VAL A 639 -2.09 6.04 23.42
C VAL A 639 -1.06 6.21 22.31
N LYS A 640 -1.36 7.03 21.33
CA LYS A 640 -0.46 7.39 20.23
C LYS A 640 0.38 8.60 20.59
N ASN A 641 1.60 8.66 20.04
CA ASN A 641 2.56 9.73 20.32
C ASN A 641 2.73 9.97 21.83
N LEU A 642 3.08 8.93 22.58
CA LEU A 642 3.15 8.90 24.03
C LEU A 642 4.02 10.05 24.62
N ALA A 643 5.10 10.42 23.91
CA ALA A 643 6.02 11.49 24.31
C ALA A 643 5.55 12.90 23.93
N ASP A 644 4.37 13.04 23.33
CA ASP A 644 3.82 14.31 22.81
C ASP A 644 4.79 15.04 21.88
N ARG A 645 5.51 14.28 21.04
CA ARG A 645 6.50 14.82 20.11
C ARG A 645 5.82 15.68 19.06
N ARG A 646 6.30 16.88 18.85
CA ARG A 646 5.91 17.74 17.72
C ARG A 646 6.60 17.23 16.46
N TYR A 647 5.85 17.00 15.41
CA TYR A 647 6.34 16.59 14.11
C TYR A 647 5.42 17.12 13.01
N GLU A 648 5.96 17.22 11.80
CA GLU A 648 5.23 17.73 10.64
C GLU A 648 5.68 17.03 9.37
N TYR A 649 4.78 16.97 8.41
CA TYR A 649 5.09 16.75 7.01
C TYR A 649 5.36 18.13 6.37
N ALA A 650 6.41 18.22 5.56
CA ALA A 650 6.78 19.46 4.88
C ALA A 650 6.88 19.26 3.37
N TRP A 651 6.46 20.25 2.61
CA TRP A 651 6.56 20.29 1.17
C TRP A 651 6.91 21.70 0.68
N TYR A 652 7.30 21.84 -0.57
CA TYR A 652 7.68 23.11 -1.17
C TYR A 652 6.93 23.32 -2.48
N ASP A 653 6.34 24.49 -2.63
CA ASP A 653 5.65 24.92 -3.84
C ASP A 653 6.02 26.35 -4.17
N ASN A 654 6.61 26.55 -5.33
CA ASN A 654 6.97 27.87 -5.83
C ASN A 654 5.99 28.41 -6.88
N PHE A 655 4.95 27.64 -7.23
CA PHE A 655 4.05 27.99 -8.33
C PHE A 655 3.04 29.08 -7.98
N PHE A 656 2.44 28.99 -6.78
CA PHE A 656 1.41 29.92 -6.34
C PHE A 656 1.93 31.16 -5.61
N TRP A 657 3.22 31.25 -5.41
CA TRP A 657 3.87 32.36 -4.75
C TRP A 657 4.43 33.37 -5.77
N PRO A 658 4.44 34.68 -5.45
CA PRO A 658 5.22 35.63 -6.23
C PRO A 658 6.70 35.21 -6.29
N ALA A 659 7.37 35.58 -7.34
CA ALA A 659 8.80 35.24 -7.52
C ALA A 659 9.63 35.66 -6.28
N GLY A 660 10.41 34.74 -5.74
CA GLY A 660 11.25 34.93 -4.57
C GLY A 660 10.53 34.91 -3.21
N GLN A 661 9.22 34.61 -3.17
CA GLN A 661 8.45 34.53 -1.91
C GLN A 661 8.03 33.10 -1.55
N ALA A 662 8.30 32.12 -2.39
CA ALA A 662 8.02 30.72 -2.09
C ALA A 662 8.76 30.26 -0.83
N GLN A 663 8.09 29.48 -0.01
CA GLN A 663 8.62 28.99 1.27
C GLN A 663 8.14 27.59 1.57
N PRO A 664 8.80 26.87 2.48
CA PRO A 664 8.31 25.60 2.99
C PRO A 664 6.93 25.74 3.61
N MET A 665 6.07 24.76 3.33
CA MET A 665 4.72 24.64 3.85
C MET A 665 4.62 23.37 4.69
N PHE A 666 3.79 23.38 5.73
CA PHE A 666 3.75 22.34 6.73
C PHE A 666 2.35 21.81 6.99
N SER A 667 2.25 20.50 7.20
CA SER A 667 1.09 19.84 7.80
C SER A 667 1.52 19.25 9.14
N SER A 668 0.96 19.79 10.24
CA SER A 668 1.31 19.37 11.59
C SER A 668 0.74 17.99 11.92
N GLY A 669 1.55 17.12 12.51
CA GLY A 669 1.12 15.86 13.08
C GLY A 669 0.41 16.04 14.43
N PRO A 670 -0.52 15.10 14.78
CA PRO A 670 -1.23 15.15 16.05
C PRO A 670 -0.26 14.96 17.23
N GLY A 671 -0.54 15.67 18.32
CA GLY A 671 0.08 15.46 19.62
C GLY A 671 -0.33 14.12 20.22
N ARG A 672 -0.09 13.95 21.52
CA ARG A 672 -0.57 12.76 22.22
C ARG A 672 -2.06 12.62 22.11
N SER A 673 -2.50 11.42 21.70
CA SER A 673 -3.92 11.09 21.55
C SER A 673 -4.21 9.72 22.15
N ALA A 674 -5.43 9.53 22.65
CA ALA A 674 -5.84 8.30 23.31
C ALA A 674 -7.16 7.79 22.73
N TYR A 675 -7.29 6.47 22.65
CA TYR A 675 -8.47 5.78 22.12
C TYR A 675 -8.81 4.60 23.03
N VAL A 676 -10.09 4.36 23.22
CA VAL A 676 -10.63 3.21 23.96
C VAL A 676 -11.59 2.48 23.05
N SER A 677 -11.39 1.19 22.90
CA SER A 677 -12.23 0.32 22.08
C SER A 677 -12.83 -0.80 22.92
N LEU A 678 -14.13 -1.07 22.73
CA LEU A 678 -14.79 -2.28 23.17
C LEU A 678 -14.92 -3.22 21.97
N ASN A 679 -14.33 -4.39 22.06
CA ASN A 679 -14.45 -5.45 21.06
C ASN A 679 -15.34 -6.56 21.62
N VAL A 680 -16.24 -7.07 20.78
CA VAL A 680 -17.14 -8.20 21.08
C VAL A 680 -17.00 -9.23 19.97
N ARG A 681 -16.84 -10.50 20.35
CA ARG A 681 -16.72 -11.66 19.45
C ARG A 681 -17.75 -12.72 19.81
N MET A 682 -18.54 -13.16 18.84
CA MET A 682 -19.61 -14.15 19.01
C MET A 682 -19.51 -15.28 17.97
#